data_4404b5bc4d6b1e4b8507807656fa33ca
#
_entry.id   4404b5bc4d6b1e4b8507807656fa33ca
#
_cell.length_a   1.000
_cell.length_b   1.000
_cell.length_c   1.000
_cell.angle_alpha   90.00
_cell.angle_beta   90.00
_cell.angle_gamma   90.00
#
_symmetry.space_group_name_H-M   'P 1'
#
loop_
_entity.id
_entity.type
_entity.pdbx_description
1 polymer ?
#
loop_
_entity_poly.entity_id
_entity_poly.type
_entity_poly.pdbx_seq_one_letter_code
_entity_poly.pdbx_strand_id
1 'polypeptide(L)'
;MRRPLIFPLIGLIAGIIIGNYFDLPYNFLLGSLIFILITLFLCLKKQWWVAGLSFIFCFALILGFFDIRKQQYSLRPDHDILQYADTGKKTVEGLVIETPSSYPDKNVLIIRCIRLMENGIYTPAAGGVRLVIPAGLNFSYGDFIRFHSSLKKIHNFKNPGGFDYERFLNRQGIFATGFIADSSGIILLRKNSANRLRSHLESFRLYLKEIIYQNAPTPQREIIEVMTLGNQTAIPGEIRDNFSRTGTSHILSISGLHIGMVSATAFFFISLLLKASEYLMLRFNIIKLSAAAAFLLVLFYALIAGMGITVIRSALMALTFLIALIFGKQKDPYNTLALAGLVILIISPEALFDISFQLSFLAVLFIIYIVPRFSNLNLEQFAILPNWSRSIIRYLYMSVLICLAATIGTLPLIIYYFNQVSSVTIIANLIAVPLLGTLSLALAMLFLLASFFSPVVAGFFVQATSFFVLISVEIINNLASYSWSAFSITKPNILEIVIFYLFFVLLIQFVDAKREVKGFFPRHPLILRCTLIFMLFFFIGDAIYLSLKDKISSDLRITAIDVGQGSATLVRFPGGQNMLIDGGGFAKSSFDAGKMIVAPYLYHERIRKIDTVVLTHPHPDHMLGLLYILDNFNVREFWSAGEIIDDEFYQKMQKIIAERKIKTVCLSEQTPGKKIGNVEINFLWPPQMPPFVAVKLADDDINESSLVLQLKYGKTSFLVTGDISAAIEDNLVRSGKDFKSDVLFVPHHGSAHSSSIDFIKKAACRYAVISAGKGNTFHHPHPSTLERYKAAQATILRTDQDGAITFTTDGISFTTDTFIKHK
;
A
#
# COMPACT_ATOMS: atom_id res chain seq x y z
N MET A 1 -35.42 7.87 17.94
CA MET A 1 -34.26 8.08 17.08
C MET A 1 -34.38 7.25 15.83
N ARG A 2 -34.09 7.84 14.65
CA ARG A 2 -34.18 7.10 13.38
C ARG A 2 -32.99 6.15 13.12
N ARG A 3 -31.83 6.31 13.80
CA ARG A 3 -30.58 5.60 13.51
C ARG A 3 -29.83 5.21 14.78
N PRO A 4 -30.28 4.22 15.57
CA PRO A 4 -29.69 3.89 16.87
C PRO A 4 -28.30 3.27 16.80
N LEU A 5 -27.91 2.60 15.69
CA LEU A 5 -26.63 1.87 15.56
C LEU A 5 -25.43 2.76 15.25
N ILE A 6 -25.64 4.00 14.83
CA ILE A 6 -24.54 4.93 14.53
C ILE A 6 -23.76 5.29 15.80
N PHE A 7 -24.45 5.52 16.92
CA PHE A 7 -23.81 5.92 18.19
C PHE A 7 -22.85 4.86 18.74
N PRO A 8 -23.24 3.58 18.86
CA PRO A 8 -22.29 2.54 19.29
C PRO A 8 -21.16 2.34 18.30
N LEU A 9 -21.38 2.50 16.99
CA LEU A 9 -20.31 2.42 16.01
C LEU A 9 -19.26 3.54 16.22
N ILE A 10 -19.71 4.79 16.42
CA ILE A 10 -18.79 5.92 16.67
C ILE A 10 -18.04 5.69 18.00
N GLY A 11 -18.72 5.22 19.04
CA GLY A 11 -18.09 4.86 20.31
C GLY A 11 -17.01 3.79 20.15
N LEU A 12 -17.32 2.70 19.43
CA LEU A 12 -16.38 1.62 19.15
C LEU A 12 -15.16 2.12 18.38
N ILE A 13 -15.36 2.91 17.32
CA ILE A 13 -14.28 3.51 16.54
C ILE A 13 -13.39 4.40 17.42
N ALA A 14 -13.98 5.27 18.23
CA ALA A 14 -13.23 6.13 19.13
C ALA A 14 -12.40 5.31 20.15
N GLY A 15 -13.00 4.26 20.72
CA GLY A 15 -12.31 3.34 21.63
C GLY A 15 -11.13 2.63 21.00
N ILE A 16 -11.30 2.12 19.78
CA ILE A 16 -10.22 1.47 19.02
C ILE A 16 -9.08 2.46 18.73
N ILE A 17 -9.38 3.69 18.30
CA ILE A 17 -8.38 4.73 18.06
C ILE A 17 -7.62 5.06 19.35
N ILE A 18 -8.32 5.34 20.44
CA ILE A 18 -7.70 5.66 21.73
C ILE A 18 -6.82 4.49 22.19
N GLY A 19 -7.33 3.26 22.15
CA GLY A 19 -6.57 2.07 22.55
C GLY A 19 -5.35 1.79 21.68
N ASN A 20 -5.34 2.21 20.42
CA ASN A 20 -4.20 2.01 19.52
C ASN A 20 -3.07 3.03 19.71
N TYR A 21 -3.40 4.28 20.08
CA TYR A 21 -2.42 5.36 20.14
C TYR A 21 -2.04 5.81 21.55
N PHE A 22 -2.88 5.53 22.56
CA PHE A 22 -2.64 5.99 23.91
C PHE A 22 -2.51 4.81 24.89
N ASP A 23 -1.45 4.78 25.63
CA ASP A 23 -1.19 3.77 26.66
C ASP A 23 -1.80 4.25 27.99
N LEU A 24 -3.12 4.16 28.11
CA LEU A 24 -3.82 4.56 29.32
C LEU A 24 -3.82 3.42 30.34
N PRO A 25 -3.55 3.71 31.62
CA PRO A 25 -3.61 2.70 32.67
C PRO A 25 -5.05 2.19 32.84
N TYR A 26 -5.22 0.90 33.07
CA TYR A 26 -6.53 0.25 33.24
C TYR A 26 -7.41 0.90 34.31
N ASN A 27 -6.79 1.42 35.36
CA ASN A 27 -7.49 2.10 36.45
C ASN A 27 -8.21 3.38 36.00
N PHE A 28 -7.68 4.10 35.02
CA PHE A 28 -8.34 5.29 34.46
C PHE A 28 -9.63 4.93 33.71
N LEU A 29 -9.63 3.78 33.04
CA LEU A 29 -10.79 3.28 32.31
C LEU A 29 -11.85 2.73 33.27
N LEU A 30 -11.44 2.07 34.35
CA LEU A 30 -12.34 1.62 35.40
C LEU A 30 -13.00 2.83 36.09
N GLY A 31 -12.24 3.86 36.36
CA GLY A 31 -12.75 5.13 36.92
C GLY A 31 -13.73 5.83 35.98
N SER A 32 -13.45 5.84 34.66
CA SER A 32 -14.34 6.39 33.65
C SER A 32 -15.64 5.57 33.53
N LEU A 33 -15.57 4.24 33.63
CA LEU A 33 -16.75 3.36 33.66
C LEU A 33 -17.63 3.66 34.86
N ILE A 34 -17.04 3.79 36.07
CA ILE A 34 -17.77 4.14 37.30
C ILE A 34 -18.40 5.52 37.17
N PHE A 35 -17.69 6.50 36.62
CA PHE A 35 -18.21 7.85 36.37
C PHE A 35 -19.39 7.84 35.40
N ILE A 36 -19.34 7.02 34.36
CA ILE A 36 -20.40 6.81 33.38
C ILE A 36 -21.62 6.17 34.02
N LEU A 37 -21.42 5.15 34.86
CA LEU A 37 -22.50 4.50 35.59
C LEU A 37 -23.18 5.45 36.58
N ILE A 38 -22.42 6.31 37.24
CA ILE A 38 -22.94 7.35 38.15
C ILE A 38 -23.73 8.43 37.38
N THR A 39 -23.19 8.93 36.26
CA THR A 39 -23.88 9.88 35.38
C THR A 39 -25.15 9.29 34.79
N LEU A 40 -25.13 8.03 34.41
CA LEU A 40 -26.31 7.29 33.96
C LEU A 40 -27.38 7.23 35.04
N PHE A 41 -27.01 6.88 36.28
CA PHE A 41 -27.90 6.82 37.41
C PHE A 41 -28.55 8.18 37.75
N LEU A 42 -27.76 9.26 37.64
CA LEU A 42 -28.24 10.63 37.83
C LEU A 42 -29.17 11.13 36.71
N CYS A 43 -28.86 10.73 35.44
CA CYS A 43 -29.67 11.08 34.26
C CYS A 43 -30.97 10.26 34.16
N LEU A 44 -31.04 9.06 34.74
CA LEU A 44 -32.25 8.23 34.77
C LEU A 44 -33.49 8.91 35.39
N LYS A 45 -33.28 9.98 36.17
CA LYS A 45 -34.38 10.76 36.79
C LYS A 45 -35.14 11.68 35.83
N LYS A 46 -34.62 12.01 34.62
CA LYS A 46 -35.30 13.01 33.76
C LYS A 46 -35.33 12.73 32.23
N GLN A 47 -34.40 11.98 31.65
CA GLN A 47 -34.38 11.73 30.19
C GLN A 47 -33.82 10.35 29.84
N TRP A 48 -34.61 9.32 29.94
CA TRP A 48 -34.26 7.92 29.72
C TRP A 48 -33.51 7.61 28.41
N TRP A 49 -33.87 8.30 27.31
CA TRP A 49 -33.31 8.03 25.97
C TRP A 49 -31.88 8.55 25.80
N VAL A 50 -31.56 9.75 26.31
CA VAL A 50 -30.23 10.33 26.20
C VAL A 50 -29.24 9.54 27.06
N ALA A 51 -29.67 9.16 28.24
CA ALA A 51 -28.90 8.34 29.18
C ALA A 51 -28.56 6.94 28.58
N GLY A 52 -29.54 6.28 27.99
CA GLY A 52 -29.35 4.97 27.36
C GLY A 52 -28.37 5.03 26.18
N LEU A 53 -28.46 6.09 25.37
CA LEU A 53 -27.54 6.25 24.24
C LEU A 53 -26.10 6.57 24.66
N SER A 54 -25.93 7.42 25.68
CA SER A 54 -24.63 7.72 26.27
C SER A 54 -24.01 6.45 26.87
N PHE A 55 -24.82 5.63 27.54
CA PHE A 55 -24.34 4.33 28.06
C PHE A 55 -23.86 3.41 26.94
N ILE A 56 -24.66 3.22 25.88
CA ILE A 56 -24.30 2.36 24.74
C ILE A 56 -23.05 2.89 24.03
N PHE A 57 -22.90 4.21 23.86
CA PHE A 57 -21.72 4.83 23.28
C PHE A 57 -20.47 4.55 24.13
N CYS A 58 -20.55 4.79 25.43
CA CYS A 58 -19.42 4.60 26.34
C CYS A 58 -19.06 3.13 26.51
N PHE A 59 -20.06 2.24 26.59
CA PHE A 59 -19.81 0.80 26.60
C PHE A 59 -19.08 0.34 25.33
N ALA A 60 -19.52 0.80 24.14
CA ALA A 60 -18.88 0.51 22.88
C ALA A 60 -17.45 1.09 22.80
N LEU A 61 -17.20 2.28 23.36
CA LEU A 61 -15.86 2.89 23.44
C LEU A 61 -14.94 2.04 24.30
N ILE A 62 -15.38 1.61 25.48
CA ILE A 62 -14.61 0.76 26.39
C ILE A 62 -14.34 -0.59 25.72
N LEU A 63 -15.36 -1.19 25.09
CA LEU A 63 -15.22 -2.44 24.36
C LEU A 63 -14.13 -2.32 23.26
N GLY A 64 -14.18 -1.28 22.42
CA GLY A 64 -13.20 -1.06 21.37
C GLY A 64 -11.78 -0.86 21.90
N PHE A 65 -11.64 -0.14 23.01
CA PHE A 65 -10.34 0.05 23.65
C PHE A 65 -9.75 -1.28 24.14
N PHE A 66 -10.52 -2.09 24.85
CA PHE A 66 -10.01 -3.36 25.37
C PHE A 66 -9.79 -4.40 24.28
N ASP A 67 -10.64 -4.42 23.26
CA ASP A 67 -10.55 -5.41 22.19
C ASP A 67 -9.29 -5.21 21.33
N ILE A 68 -8.97 -3.96 20.95
CA ILE A 68 -7.72 -3.67 20.23
C ILE A 68 -6.48 -3.98 21.08
N ARG A 69 -6.53 -3.67 22.38
CA ARG A 69 -5.43 -3.97 23.30
C ARG A 69 -5.24 -5.48 23.47
N LYS A 70 -6.32 -6.21 23.73
CA LYS A 70 -6.29 -7.67 23.83
C LYS A 70 -5.66 -8.27 22.58
N GLN A 71 -6.06 -7.83 21.40
CA GLN A 71 -5.52 -8.34 20.15
C GLN A 71 -4.03 -8.05 20.02
N GLN A 72 -3.57 -6.85 20.36
CA GLN A 72 -2.15 -6.48 20.33
C GLN A 72 -1.30 -7.30 21.31
N TYR A 73 -1.83 -7.62 22.50
CA TYR A 73 -1.12 -8.43 23.49
C TYR A 73 -1.22 -9.94 23.24
N SER A 74 -2.36 -10.43 22.71
CA SER A 74 -2.58 -11.86 22.46
C SER A 74 -1.94 -12.38 21.17
N LEU A 75 -1.40 -11.50 20.33
CA LEU A 75 -0.69 -11.88 19.10
C LEU A 75 0.64 -12.60 19.36
N ARG A 76 1.16 -12.59 20.60
CA ARG A 76 2.42 -13.26 20.95
C ARG A 76 2.16 -14.51 21.78
N PRO A 77 2.24 -15.70 21.19
CA PRO A 77 2.15 -16.96 21.93
C PRO A 77 3.40 -17.16 22.83
N ASP A 78 3.26 -17.95 23.89
CA ASP A 78 4.35 -18.21 24.87
C ASP A 78 5.64 -18.78 24.24
N HIS A 79 5.54 -19.43 23.07
CA HIS A 79 6.64 -19.97 22.27
C HIS A 79 6.70 -19.29 20.90
N ASP A 80 6.82 -17.95 20.89
CA ASP A 80 6.80 -17.16 19.66
C ASP A 80 8.02 -17.48 18.78
N ILE A 81 7.76 -17.78 17.51
CA ILE A 81 8.79 -18.01 16.49
C ILE A 81 9.78 -16.84 16.36
N LEU A 82 9.39 -15.62 16.75
CA LEU A 82 10.25 -14.43 16.77
C LEU A 82 11.47 -14.56 17.69
N GLN A 83 11.40 -15.39 18.75
CA GLN A 83 12.54 -15.63 19.64
C GLN A 83 13.69 -16.33 18.91
N TYR A 84 13.37 -17.08 17.86
CA TYR A 84 14.31 -17.84 17.05
C TYR A 84 14.71 -17.12 15.75
N ALA A 85 14.11 -15.97 15.47
CA ALA A 85 14.46 -15.17 14.31
C ALA A 85 15.81 -14.46 14.53
N ASP A 86 16.61 -14.37 13.46
CA ASP A 86 17.98 -13.82 13.43
C ASP A 86 19.02 -14.61 14.29
N THR A 87 18.70 -15.85 14.70
CA THR A 87 19.59 -16.72 15.50
C THR A 87 20.26 -17.83 14.68
N GLY A 88 20.31 -17.69 13.36
CA GLY A 88 20.89 -18.66 12.43
C GLY A 88 19.89 -19.61 11.82
N LYS A 89 20.40 -20.67 11.16
CA LYS A 89 19.53 -21.66 10.49
C LYS A 89 18.86 -22.56 11.52
N LYS A 90 17.57 -22.80 11.37
CA LYS A 90 16.76 -23.65 12.24
C LYS A 90 15.95 -24.62 11.39
N THR A 91 15.73 -25.83 11.94
CA THR A 91 14.79 -26.80 11.34
C THR A 91 13.42 -26.60 11.97
N VAL A 92 12.44 -26.27 11.14
CA VAL A 92 11.08 -25.97 11.58
C VAL A 92 10.10 -26.94 10.96
N GLU A 93 9.12 -27.39 11.73
CA GLU A 93 7.99 -28.17 11.26
C GLU A 93 6.70 -27.36 11.40
N GLY A 94 5.90 -27.39 10.37
CA GLY A 94 4.64 -26.64 10.35
C GLY A 94 3.69 -27.06 9.26
N LEU A 95 2.51 -26.48 9.34
CA LEU A 95 1.39 -26.75 8.44
C LEU A 95 1.24 -25.60 7.45
N VAL A 96 1.11 -25.91 6.17
CA VAL A 96 0.76 -24.94 5.12
C VAL A 96 -0.71 -24.53 5.32
N ILE A 97 -0.94 -23.26 5.68
CA ILE A 97 -2.27 -22.76 6.08
C ILE A 97 -3.00 -21.97 5.01
N GLU A 98 -2.33 -21.66 3.92
CA GLU A 98 -2.90 -20.97 2.75
C GLU A 98 -2.49 -21.69 1.46
N THR A 99 -3.27 -21.48 0.41
CA THR A 99 -2.88 -21.95 -0.94
C THR A 99 -1.60 -21.25 -1.35
N PRO A 100 -0.55 -21.99 -1.77
CA PRO A 100 0.71 -21.39 -2.18
C PRO A 100 0.55 -20.35 -3.27
N SER A 101 1.24 -19.23 -3.12
CA SER A 101 1.30 -18.18 -4.14
C SER A 101 2.44 -18.47 -5.10
N SER A 102 2.13 -18.74 -6.36
CA SER A 102 3.12 -19.05 -7.38
C SER A 102 3.46 -17.83 -8.19
N TYR A 103 4.76 -17.57 -8.34
CA TYR A 103 5.37 -16.54 -9.19
C TYR A 103 6.26 -17.23 -10.23
N PRO A 104 6.66 -16.56 -11.33
CA PRO A 104 7.51 -17.17 -12.34
C PRO A 104 8.86 -17.70 -11.81
N ASP A 105 9.43 -17.04 -10.83
CA ASP A 105 10.75 -17.30 -10.25
C ASP A 105 10.74 -18.03 -8.90
N LYS A 106 9.59 -18.06 -8.20
CA LYS A 106 9.48 -18.57 -6.82
C LYS A 106 8.06 -18.95 -6.44
N ASN A 107 7.93 -19.73 -5.40
CA ASN A 107 6.67 -19.96 -4.70
C ASN A 107 6.75 -19.39 -3.28
N VAL A 108 5.61 -18.95 -2.74
CA VAL A 108 5.50 -18.42 -1.38
C VAL A 108 4.50 -19.24 -0.61
N LEU A 109 4.93 -19.81 0.52
CA LEU A 109 4.13 -20.57 1.44
C LEU A 109 3.88 -19.77 2.73
N ILE A 110 2.67 -19.83 3.24
CA ILE A 110 2.35 -19.36 4.59
C ILE A 110 2.20 -20.58 5.50
N ILE A 111 3.09 -20.68 6.49
CA ILE A 111 3.25 -21.85 7.33
C ILE A 111 2.92 -21.46 8.77
N ARG A 112 2.04 -22.22 9.40
CA ARG A 112 1.86 -22.17 10.85
C ARG A 112 2.87 -23.10 11.49
N CYS A 113 3.82 -22.55 12.24
CA CYS A 113 4.80 -23.33 12.97
C CYS A 113 4.14 -24.13 14.10
N ILE A 114 4.62 -25.35 14.33
CA ILE A 114 4.14 -26.26 15.39
C ILE A 114 5.30 -26.60 16.32
N ARG A 115 6.49 -26.88 15.77
CA ARG A 115 7.68 -27.18 16.53
C ARG A 115 8.93 -26.80 15.76
N LEU A 116 9.98 -26.53 16.50
CA LEU A 116 11.32 -26.16 16.01
C LEU A 116 12.35 -27.07 16.66
N MET A 117 13.36 -27.49 15.90
CA MET A 117 14.47 -28.29 16.40
C MET A 117 15.65 -27.38 16.72
N GLU A 118 16.08 -27.42 17.98
CA GLU A 118 17.25 -26.74 18.48
C GLU A 118 18.12 -27.74 19.22
N ASN A 119 19.39 -27.81 18.85
CA ASN A 119 20.37 -28.74 19.44
C ASN A 119 19.89 -30.22 19.46
N GLY A 120 19.15 -30.63 18.42
CA GLY A 120 18.64 -32.00 18.33
C GLY A 120 17.34 -32.27 19.10
N ILE A 121 16.80 -31.29 19.82
CA ILE A 121 15.56 -31.41 20.60
C ILE A 121 14.45 -30.60 19.95
N TYR A 122 13.25 -31.20 19.83
CA TYR A 122 12.07 -30.49 19.35
C TYR A 122 11.41 -29.71 20.48
N THR A 123 11.32 -28.41 20.31
CA THR A 123 10.59 -27.50 21.20
C THR A 123 9.31 -26.99 20.48
N PRO A 124 8.20 -26.78 21.21
CA PRO A 124 7.02 -26.13 20.63
C PRO A 124 7.39 -24.75 20.08
N ALA A 125 6.84 -24.41 18.92
CA ALA A 125 6.98 -23.08 18.34
C ALA A 125 5.66 -22.67 17.73
N ALA A 126 5.21 -21.44 17.98
CA ALA A 126 3.95 -20.91 17.51
C ALA A 126 4.17 -19.61 16.71
N GLY A 127 3.33 -19.38 15.73
CA GLY A 127 3.38 -18.21 14.86
C GLY A 127 3.42 -18.56 13.38
N GLY A 128 3.12 -17.59 12.54
CA GLY A 128 3.18 -17.72 11.09
C GLY A 128 4.55 -17.40 10.54
N VAL A 129 4.99 -18.19 9.56
CA VAL A 129 6.21 -17.93 8.77
C VAL A 129 5.84 -17.81 7.31
N ARG A 130 6.30 -16.74 6.66
CA ARG A 130 6.26 -16.58 5.21
C ARG A 130 7.54 -17.17 4.62
N LEU A 131 7.41 -18.35 4.00
CA LEU A 131 8.53 -19.09 3.41
C LEU A 131 8.56 -18.90 1.90
N VAL A 132 9.70 -18.42 1.38
CA VAL A 132 9.98 -18.34 -0.05
C VAL A 132 10.78 -19.55 -0.47
N ILE A 133 10.31 -20.27 -1.49
CA ILE A 133 10.92 -21.48 -2.03
C ILE A 133 11.11 -21.37 -3.55
N PRO A 134 12.00 -22.16 -4.18
CA PRO A 134 12.17 -22.18 -5.61
C PRO A 134 10.88 -22.50 -6.38
N ALA A 135 10.75 -21.94 -7.59
CA ALA A 135 9.71 -22.35 -8.52
C ALA A 135 9.80 -23.86 -8.83
N GLY A 136 8.67 -24.51 -9.06
CA GLY A 136 8.61 -25.95 -9.37
C GLY A 136 8.42 -26.88 -8.17
N LEU A 137 8.59 -26.41 -6.95
CA LEU A 137 8.21 -27.17 -5.75
C LEU A 137 6.73 -26.95 -5.45
N ASN A 138 5.94 -28.02 -5.56
CA ASN A 138 4.49 -27.97 -5.39
C ASN A 138 4.08 -28.48 -4.01
N PHE A 139 3.53 -27.59 -3.20
CA PHE A 139 2.87 -27.91 -1.94
C PHE A 139 1.41 -27.47 -2.01
N SER A 140 0.59 -28.07 -1.17
CA SER A 140 -0.83 -27.77 -1.09
C SER A 140 -1.22 -27.30 0.31
N TYR A 141 -2.38 -26.65 0.41
CA TYR A 141 -2.99 -26.38 1.71
C TYR A 141 -3.11 -27.68 2.52
N GLY A 142 -2.74 -27.64 3.79
CA GLY A 142 -2.81 -28.79 4.68
C GLY A 142 -1.60 -29.71 4.66
N ASP A 143 -0.60 -29.43 3.82
CA ASP A 143 0.64 -30.20 3.84
C ASP A 143 1.44 -29.88 5.10
N PHE A 144 1.85 -30.95 5.79
CA PHE A 144 2.75 -30.84 6.95
C PHE A 144 4.18 -31.02 6.46
N ILE A 145 4.97 -30.00 6.62
CA ILE A 145 6.31 -29.91 6.05
C ILE A 145 7.37 -29.66 7.12
N ARG A 146 8.59 -30.09 6.81
CA ARG A 146 9.81 -29.75 7.56
C ARG A 146 10.70 -28.96 6.63
N PHE A 147 11.23 -27.86 7.11
CA PHE A 147 12.17 -27.07 6.35
C PHE A 147 13.31 -26.57 7.21
N HIS A 148 14.48 -26.33 6.56
CA HIS A 148 15.69 -25.82 7.19
C HIS A 148 16.00 -24.46 6.60
N SER A 149 15.87 -23.41 7.39
CA SER A 149 16.06 -22.04 6.92
C SER A 149 16.54 -21.09 8.02
N SER A 150 17.20 -20.03 7.65
CA SER A 150 17.42 -18.88 8.52
C SER A 150 16.11 -18.08 8.61
N LEU A 151 15.51 -18.06 9.78
CA LEU A 151 14.36 -17.24 10.05
C LEU A 151 14.80 -15.80 10.29
N LYS A 152 14.18 -14.86 9.58
CA LYS A 152 14.46 -13.43 9.72
C LYS A 152 13.22 -12.70 10.24
N LYS A 153 13.43 -11.73 11.11
CA LYS A 153 12.37 -10.78 11.51
C LYS A 153 11.92 -10.01 10.28
N ILE A 154 10.63 -9.72 10.24
CA ILE A 154 10.07 -8.86 9.18
C ILE A 154 10.61 -7.45 9.38
N HIS A 155 11.10 -6.86 8.32
CA HIS A 155 11.66 -5.52 8.34
C HIS A 155 10.84 -4.56 7.48
N ASN A 156 10.64 -3.35 8.02
CA ASN A 156 10.21 -2.19 7.26
C ASN A 156 11.42 -1.38 6.83
N PHE A 157 11.33 -0.71 5.70
CA PHE A 157 12.16 0.44 5.39
C PHE A 157 11.70 1.60 6.27
N LYS A 158 12.55 2.08 7.14
CA LYS A 158 12.21 3.04 8.19
C LYS A 158 12.31 4.47 7.66
N ASN A 159 11.35 4.83 6.79
CA ASN A 159 11.24 6.17 6.20
C ASN A 159 9.89 6.80 6.52
N PRO A 160 9.82 8.13 6.68
CA PRO A 160 8.55 8.85 6.69
C PRO A 160 7.71 8.54 5.45
N GLY A 161 6.43 8.30 5.62
CA GLY A 161 5.52 8.01 4.51
C GLY A 161 5.58 6.59 3.94
N GLY A 162 6.51 5.77 4.40
CA GLY A 162 6.67 4.38 3.97
C GLY A 162 5.50 3.47 4.39
N PHE A 163 5.35 2.34 3.71
CA PHE A 163 4.36 1.31 4.04
C PHE A 163 4.86 0.44 5.19
N ASP A 164 4.03 0.25 6.20
CA ASP A 164 4.33 -0.60 7.37
C ASP A 164 4.05 -2.07 7.05
N TYR A 165 5.01 -2.73 6.38
CA TYR A 165 4.93 -4.12 5.95
C TYR A 165 4.95 -5.09 7.13
N GLU A 166 5.71 -4.79 8.17
CA GLU A 166 5.78 -5.58 9.40
C GLU A 166 4.39 -5.64 10.07
N ARG A 167 3.76 -4.49 10.27
CA ARG A 167 2.42 -4.41 10.85
C ARG A 167 1.38 -5.11 9.95
N PHE A 168 1.52 -4.99 8.64
CA PHE A 168 0.63 -5.66 7.68
C PHE A 168 0.69 -7.18 7.80
N LEU A 169 1.89 -7.79 7.87
CA LEU A 169 2.04 -9.23 8.01
C LEU A 169 1.69 -9.71 9.43
N ASN A 170 2.07 -8.96 10.47
CA ASN A 170 1.74 -9.29 11.86
C ASN A 170 0.23 -9.40 12.06
N ARG A 171 -0.58 -8.56 11.41
CA ARG A 171 -2.05 -8.67 11.40
C ARG A 171 -2.57 -9.95 10.79
N GLN A 172 -1.81 -10.57 9.89
CA GLN A 172 -2.14 -11.87 9.31
C GLN A 172 -1.60 -13.04 10.16
N GLY A 173 -0.99 -12.74 11.31
CA GLY A 173 -0.37 -13.73 12.18
C GLY A 173 0.96 -14.26 11.65
N ILE A 174 1.60 -13.54 10.72
CA ILE A 174 2.91 -13.86 10.14
C ILE A 174 3.94 -12.99 10.82
N PHE A 175 4.90 -13.61 11.53
CA PHE A 175 5.87 -12.90 12.36
C PHE A 175 7.31 -13.02 11.87
N ALA A 176 7.60 -14.02 11.03
CA ALA A 176 8.92 -14.23 10.49
C ALA A 176 8.88 -14.57 8.99
N THR A 177 10.02 -14.38 8.34
CA THR A 177 10.23 -14.79 6.94
C THR A 177 11.37 -15.80 6.87
N GLY A 178 11.27 -16.74 5.91
CA GLY A 178 12.32 -17.71 5.63
C GLY A 178 12.56 -17.80 4.12
N PHE A 179 13.76 -18.22 3.74
CA PHE A 179 14.13 -18.44 2.35
C PHE A 179 14.84 -19.80 2.21
N ILE A 180 14.46 -20.54 1.18
CA ILE A 180 15.07 -21.81 0.78
C ILE A 180 15.58 -21.66 -0.65
N ALA A 181 16.87 -21.88 -0.84
CA ALA A 181 17.51 -21.70 -2.15
C ALA A 181 17.31 -22.91 -3.08
N ASP A 182 17.22 -24.12 -2.51
CA ASP A 182 17.11 -25.37 -3.26
C ASP A 182 16.11 -26.34 -2.62
N SER A 183 15.75 -27.40 -3.35
CA SER A 183 14.78 -28.40 -2.92
C SER A 183 15.22 -29.24 -1.72
N SER A 184 16.52 -29.30 -1.39
CA SER A 184 17.03 -30.11 -0.29
C SER A 184 16.66 -29.53 1.08
N GLY A 185 16.36 -28.22 1.13
CA GLY A 185 16.01 -27.52 2.34
C GLY A 185 14.56 -27.73 2.84
N ILE A 186 13.72 -28.49 2.13
CA ILE A 186 12.30 -28.70 2.47
C ILE A 186 11.84 -30.14 2.17
N ILE A 187 11.09 -30.72 3.10
CA ILE A 187 10.58 -32.09 2.99
C ILE A 187 9.09 -32.12 3.35
N LEU A 188 8.31 -32.79 2.53
CA LEU A 188 6.91 -33.11 2.83
C LEU A 188 6.85 -34.29 3.79
N LEU A 189 6.34 -34.09 4.99
CA LEU A 189 6.18 -35.14 6.01
C LEU A 189 4.84 -35.85 5.90
N ARG A 190 3.76 -35.11 5.66
CA ARG A 190 2.40 -35.64 5.55
C ARG A 190 1.54 -34.75 4.68
N LYS A 191 0.76 -35.36 3.78
CA LYS A 191 -0.25 -34.67 2.97
C LYS A 191 -1.55 -34.47 3.74
N ASN A 192 -2.29 -33.42 3.42
CA ASN A 192 -3.68 -33.17 3.86
C ASN A 192 -3.90 -33.35 5.37
N SER A 193 -2.97 -32.84 6.20
CA SER A 193 -3.04 -32.92 7.67
C SER A 193 -3.96 -31.84 8.28
N ALA A 194 -4.61 -31.03 7.46
CA ALA A 194 -5.52 -29.97 7.89
C ALA A 194 -7.00 -30.46 7.93
N ASN A 195 -7.90 -29.53 8.17
CA ASN A 195 -9.34 -29.77 8.20
C ASN A 195 -9.84 -30.36 6.86
N ARG A 196 -10.45 -31.53 6.91
CA ARG A 196 -10.95 -32.31 5.74
C ARG A 196 -11.87 -31.44 4.84
N LEU A 197 -12.79 -30.69 5.45
CA LEU A 197 -13.72 -29.83 4.70
C LEU A 197 -12.98 -28.78 3.89
N ARG A 198 -11.98 -28.13 4.48
CA ARG A 198 -11.18 -27.12 3.78
C ARG A 198 -10.28 -27.76 2.72
N SER A 199 -9.78 -28.98 2.96
CA SER A 199 -9.01 -29.72 1.95
C SER A 199 -9.86 -30.05 0.71
N HIS A 200 -11.12 -30.51 0.88
CA HIS A 200 -12.02 -30.71 -0.25
C HIS A 200 -12.34 -29.41 -1.00
N LEU A 201 -12.52 -28.31 -0.28
CA LEU A 201 -12.73 -27.00 -0.89
C LEU A 201 -11.53 -26.57 -1.74
N GLU A 202 -10.31 -26.74 -1.22
CA GLU A 202 -9.08 -26.41 -1.97
C GLU A 202 -8.89 -27.33 -3.18
N SER A 203 -9.21 -28.60 -3.08
CA SER A 203 -9.19 -29.51 -4.24
C SER A 203 -10.18 -29.07 -5.32
N PHE A 204 -11.37 -28.61 -4.91
CA PHE A 204 -12.37 -28.06 -5.83
C PHE A 204 -11.88 -26.75 -6.48
N ARG A 205 -11.22 -25.88 -5.73
CA ARG A 205 -10.61 -24.66 -6.27
C ARG A 205 -9.52 -24.96 -7.29
N LEU A 206 -8.68 -25.96 -7.05
CA LEU A 206 -7.66 -26.41 -8.01
C LEU A 206 -8.31 -26.97 -9.29
N TYR A 207 -9.38 -27.75 -9.17
CA TYR A 207 -10.16 -28.24 -10.32
C TYR A 207 -10.74 -27.09 -11.14
N LEU A 208 -11.32 -26.06 -10.50
CA LEU A 208 -11.82 -24.88 -11.19
C LEU A 208 -10.71 -24.11 -11.89
N LYS A 209 -9.56 -23.96 -11.22
CA LYS A 209 -8.36 -23.32 -11.81
C LYS A 209 -7.90 -24.05 -13.06
N GLU A 210 -7.88 -25.37 -13.04
CA GLU A 210 -7.50 -26.18 -14.20
C GLU A 210 -8.42 -25.94 -15.40
N ILE A 211 -9.74 -25.91 -15.20
CA ILE A 211 -10.69 -25.59 -16.27
C ILE A 211 -10.44 -24.19 -16.83
N ILE A 212 -10.18 -23.20 -15.97
CA ILE A 212 -9.89 -21.82 -16.41
C ILE A 212 -8.62 -21.80 -17.30
N TYR A 213 -7.55 -22.47 -16.84
CA TYR A 213 -6.26 -22.46 -17.54
C TYR A 213 -6.26 -23.23 -18.86
N GLN A 214 -7.13 -24.24 -19.00
CA GLN A 214 -7.33 -24.98 -20.25
C GLN A 214 -8.16 -24.20 -21.29
N ASN A 215 -9.02 -23.26 -20.85
CA ASN A 215 -10.01 -22.62 -21.72
C ASN A 215 -9.83 -21.11 -21.92
N ALA A 216 -8.85 -20.47 -21.27
CA ALA A 216 -8.56 -19.05 -21.44
C ALA A 216 -7.06 -18.77 -21.55
N PRO A 217 -6.65 -17.87 -22.47
CA PRO A 217 -5.25 -17.45 -22.60
C PRO A 217 -4.86 -16.40 -21.53
N THR A 218 -3.54 -16.10 -21.42
CA THR A 218 -3.03 -14.96 -20.66
C THR A 218 -3.32 -13.65 -21.40
N PRO A 219 -3.73 -12.53 -20.73
CA PRO A 219 -3.92 -12.37 -19.28
C PRO A 219 -5.36 -12.64 -18.82
N GLN A 220 -6.24 -13.13 -19.66
CA GLN A 220 -7.67 -13.30 -19.34
C GLN A 220 -7.87 -14.35 -18.22
N ARG A 221 -7.14 -15.49 -18.27
CA ARG A 221 -7.26 -16.57 -17.28
C ARG A 221 -6.90 -16.08 -15.87
N GLU A 222 -5.89 -15.25 -15.72
CA GLU A 222 -5.48 -14.70 -14.43
C GLU A 222 -6.56 -13.75 -13.86
N ILE A 223 -7.20 -12.97 -14.71
CA ILE A 223 -8.31 -12.08 -14.30
C ILE A 223 -9.54 -12.90 -13.91
N ILE A 224 -9.88 -13.95 -14.68
CA ILE A 224 -10.98 -14.87 -14.35
C ILE A 224 -10.69 -15.60 -13.02
N GLU A 225 -9.44 -16.05 -12.81
CA GLU A 225 -9.02 -16.66 -11.54
C GLU A 225 -9.23 -15.70 -10.36
N VAL A 226 -8.85 -14.42 -10.52
CA VAL A 226 -9.09 -13.41 -9.49
C VAL A 226 -10.57 -13.22 -9.19
N MET A 227 -11.40 -13.12 -10.23
CA MET A 227 -12.84 -12.85 -10.07
C MET A 227 -13.60 -14.03 -9.46
N THR A 228 -13.11 -15.26 -9.66
CA THR A 228 -13.77 -16.50 -9.20
C THR A 228 -13.15 -17.07 -7.93
N LEU A 229 -11.82 -17.16 -7.87
CA LEU A 229 -11.06 -17.81 -6.82
C LEU A 229 -10.34 -16.84 -5.87
N GLY A 230 -10.30 -15.54 -6.21
CA GLY A 230 -9.71 -14.49 -5.36
C GLY A 230 -8.18 -14.44 -5.36
N ASN A 231 -7.49 -15.19 -6.21
CA ASN A 231 -6.03 -15.20 -6.26
C ASN A 231 -5.47 -14.04 -7.09
N GLN A 232 -4.99 -13.00 -6.41
CA GLN A 232 -4.47 -11.77 -7.04
C GLN A 232 -2.99 -11.87 -7.48
N THR A 233 -2.26 -12.90 -7.04
CA THR A 233 -0.81 -12.98 -7.26
C THR A 233 -0.44 -13.31 -8.70
N ALA A 234 -1.36 -13.92 -9.45
CA ALA A 234 -1.15 -14.32 -10.83
C ALA A 234 -1.20 -13.16 -11.85
N ILE A 235 -1.76 -11.98 -11.48
CA ILE A 235 -1.93 -10.85 -12.42
C ILE A 235 -0.57 -10.24 -12.78
N PRO A 236 -0.24 -10.09 -14.09
CA PRO A 236 0.96 -9.39 -14.54
C PRO A 236 1.02 -7.96 -14.00
N GLY A 237 2.24 -7.50 -13.65
CA GLY A 237 2.46 -6.17 -13.06
C GLY A 237 1.95 -5.04 -13.95
N GLU A 238 2.18 -5.12 -15.25
CA GLU A 238 1.73 -4.13 -16.24
C GLU A 238 0.19 -3.98 -16.24
N ILE A 239 -0.54 -5.08 -16.24
CA ILE A 239 -2.02 -5.06 -16.18
C ILE A 239 -2.48 -4.39 -14.89
N ARG A 240 -1.85 -4.72 -13.76
CA ARG A 240 -2.16 -4.12 -12.46
C ARG A 240 -1.93 -2.61 -12.48
N ASP A 241 -0.83 -2.16 -13.08
CA ASP A 241 -0.50 -0.74 -13.20
C ASP A 241 -1.49 -0.01 -14.13
N ASN A 242 -1.90 -0.60 -15.26
CA ASN A 242 -2.88 -0.03 -16.17
C ASN A 242 -4.27 0.11 -15.52
N PHE A 243 -4.71 -0.89 -14.75
CA PHE A 243 -5.93 -0.79 -13.96
C PHE A 243 -5.82 0.26 -12.84
N SER A 244 -4.64 0.45 -12.26
CA SER A 244 -4.39 1.53 -11.30
C SER A 244 -4.48 2.91 -11.94
N ARG A 245 -3.83 3.11 -13.08
CA ARG A 245 -3.85 4.36 -13.85
C ARG A 245 -5.26 4.77 -14.29
N THR A 246 -6.12 3.80 -14.58
CA THR A 246 -7.52 4.06 -14.97
C THR A 246 -8.50 4.12 -13.79
N GLY A 247 -8.04 3.87 -12.55
CA GLY A 247 -8.89 3.89 -11.35
C GLY A 247 -9.84 2.68 -11.25
N THR A 248 -9.53 1.59 -11.94
CA THR A 248 -10.33 0.36 -12.01
C THR A 248 -9.73 -0.82 -11.22
N SER A 249 -8.64 -0.59 -10.45
CA SER A 249 -7.96 -1.63 -9.63
C SER A 249 -8.89 -2.40 -8.69
N HIS A 250 -9.97 -1.77 -8.24
CA HIS A 250 -10.95 -2.41 -7.35
C HIS A 250 -11.72 -3.57 -8.01
N ILE A 251 -11.70 -3.65 -9.36
CA ILE A 251 -12.28 -4.77 -10.13
C ILE A 251 -11.33 -5.97 -10.15
N LEU A 252 -10.02 -5.77 -10.01
CA LEU A 252 -9.02 -6.84 -9.91
C LEU A 252 -8.94 -7.46 -8.51
N SER A 253 -9.94 -7.28 -7.70
CA SER A 253 -10.09 -7.94 -6.41
C SER A 253 -11.55 -8.27 -6.19
N ILE A 254 -11.83 -9.35 -5.47
CA ILE A 254 -13.21 -9.60 -5.06
C ILE A 254 -13.62 -8.53 -4.07
N SER A 255 -14.44 -7.60 -4.57
CA SER A 255 -14.90 -6.40 -3.88
C SER A 255 -16.35 -6.52 -3.43
N GLY A 256 -16.81 -5.51 -2.66
CA GLY A 256 -18.23 -5.39 -2.32
C GLY A 256 -19.15 -5.36 -3.53
N LEU A 257 -18.70 -4.83 -4.67
CA LEU A 257 -19.44 -4.85 -5.93
C LEU A 257 -19.65 -6.29 -6.41
N HIS A 258 -18.60 -7.13 -6.43
CA HIS A 258 -18.70 -8.53 -6.86
C HIS A 258 -19.67 -9.33 -5.98
N ILE A 259 -19.49 -9.28 -4.68
CA ILE A 259 -20.36 -10.02 -3.74
C ILE A 259 -21.78 -9.45 -3.74
N GLY A 260 -21.92 -8.12 -3.87
CA GLY A 260 -23.23 -7.48 -4.02
C GLY A 260 -23.95 -7.93 -5.27
N MET A 261 -23.24 -8.07 -6.40
CA MET A 261 -23.83 -8.54 -7.65
C MET A 261 -24.15 -10.03 -7.61
N VAL A 262 -23.28 -10.88 -7.05
CA VAL A 262 -23.59 -12.29 -6.80
C VAL A 262 -24.87 -12.41 -5.94
N SER A 263 -24.96 -11.61 -4.87
CA SER A 263 -26.13 -11.57 -4.00
C SER A 263 -27.39 -11.13 -4.74
N ALA A 264 -27.33 -10.07 -5.54
CA ALA A 264 -28.45 -9.56 -6.30
C ALA A 264 -28.90 -10.53 -7.41
N THR A 265 -27.95 -11.10 -8.14
CA THR A 265 -28.19 -12.08 -9.19
C THR A 265 -28.80 -13.37 -8.62
N ALA A 266 -28.24 -13.89 -7.54
CA ALA A 266 -28.79 -15.05 -6.85
C ALA A 266 -30.22 -14.80 -6.36
N PHE A 267 -30.43 -13.67 -5.69
CA PHE A 267 -31.77 -13.28 -5.20
C PHE A 267 -32.78 -13.17 -6.35
N PHE A 268 -32.40 -12.53 -7.46
CA PHE A 268 -33.25 -12.36 -8.63
C PHE A 268 -33.66 -13.69 -9.25
N PHE A 269 -32.69 -14.55 -9.58
CA PHE A 269 -32.98 -15.84 -10.21
C PHE A 269 -33.77 -16.79 -9.30
N ILE A 270 -33.41 -16.84 -8.01
CA ILE A 270 -34.16 -17.66 -7.03
C ILE A 270 -35.59 -17.11 -6.89
N SER A 271 -35.76 -15.78 -6.81
CA SER A 271 -37.09 -15.17 -6.75
C SER A 271 -37.92 -15.49 -7.99
N LEU A 272 -37.29 -15.49 -9.17
CA LEU A 272 -37.95 -15.84 -10.44
C LEU A 272 -38.42 -17.30 -10.44
N LEU A 273 -37.53 -18.23 -10.04
CA LEU A 273 -37.84 -19.66 -9.95
C LEU A 273 -38.95 -19.95 -8.93
N LEU A 274 -38.89 -19.32 -7.76
CA LEU A 274 -39.90 -19.54 -6.71
C LEU A 274 -41.27 -18.96 -7.11
N LYS A 275 -41.30 -17.87 -7.90
CA LYS A 275 -42.53 -17.29 -8.44
C LYS A 275 -43.20 -18.12 -9.54
N ALA A 276 -42.46 -19.06 -10.15
CA ALA A 276 -43.04 -19.99 -11.12
C ALA A 276 -43.99 -21.02 -10.50
N SER A 277 -43.99 -21.16 -9.17
CA SER A 277 -44.87 -22.08 -8.44
C SER A 277 -45.93 -21.28 -7.66
N GLU A 278 -47.21 -21.39 -8.04
CA GLU A 278 -48.34 -20.79 -7.32
C GLU A 278 -48.41 -21.30 -5.87
N TYR A 279 -48.14 -22.55 -5.62
CA TYR A 279 -48.08 -23.15 -4.28
C TYR A 279 -47.10 -22.43 -3.39
N LEU A 280 -45.89 -22.16 -3.87
CA LEU A 280 -44.86 -21.46 -3.09
C LEU A 280 -45.24 -19.97 -2.87
N MET A 281 -45.84 -19.33 -3.86
CA MET A 281 -46.30 -17.92 -3.77
C MET A 281 -47.39 -17.75 -2.73
N LEU A 282 -48.31 -18.71 -2.61
CA LEU A 282 -49.40 -18.62 -1.66
C LEU A 282 -48.99 -18.99 -0.21
N ARG A 283 -48.04 -19.88 -0.04
CA ARG A 283 -47.68 -20.42 1.28
C ARG A 283 -46.49 -19.74 1.92
N PHE A 284 -45.58 -19.15 1.15
CA PHE A 284 -44.33 -18.61 1.67
C PHE A 284 -44.11 -17.15 1.21
N ASN A 285 -43.41 -16.41 2.04
CA ASN A 285 -42.92 -15.09 1.63
C ASN A 285 -41.69 -15.26 0.70
N ILE A 286 -41.91 -15.14 -0.60
CA ILE A 286 -40.90 -15.37 -1.64
C ILE A 286 -39.68 -14.49 -1.43
N ILE A 287 -39.84 -13.21 -0.99
CA ILE A 287 -38.71 -12.29 -0.74
C ILE A 287 -37.81 -12.85 0.36
N LYS A 288 -38.39 -13.31 1.46
CA LYS A 288 -37.61 -13.87 2.58
C LYS A 288 -36.93 -15.19 2.22
N LEU A 289 -37.64 -16.05 1.48
CA LEU A 289 -37.10 -17.34 1.05
C LEU A 289 -35.96 -17.15 0.03
N SER A 290 -36.14 -16.23 -0.93
CA SER A 290 -35.09 -15.85 -1.89
C SER A 290 -33.86 -15.24 -1.19
N ALA A 291 -34.08 -14.41 -0.18
CA ALA A 291 -32.99 -13.82 0.59
C ALA A 291 -32.22 -14.87 1.40
N ALA A 292 -32.91 -15.85 1.99
CA ALA A 292 -32.29 -16.94 2.73
C ALA A 292 -31.46 -17.86 1.81
N ALA A 293 -31.96 -18.19 0.63
CA ALA A 293 -31.22 -18.98 -0.34
C ALA A 293 -30.04 -18.21 -0.95
N ALA A 294 -30.23 -16.91 -1.26
CA ALA A 294 -29.12 -16.05 -1.68
C ALA A 294 -28.02 -15.91 -0.62
N PHE A 295 -28.40 -15.87 0.67
CA PHE A 295 -27.45 -15.87 1.79
C PHE A 295 -26.52 -17.09 1.74
N LEU A 296 -27.06 -18.30 1.52
CA LEU A 296 -26.27 -19.53 1.42
C LEU A 296 -25.33 -19.52 0.20
N LEU A 297 -25.82 -18.99 -0.95
CA LEU A 297 -24.99 -18.89 -2.16
C LEU A 297 -23.85 -17.87 -2.01
N VAL A 298 -24.10 -16.74 -1.36
CA VAL A 298 -23.04 -15.74 -1.05
C VAL A 298 -21.99 -16.34 -0.12
N LEU A 299 -22.42 -17.09 0.90
CA LEU A 299 -21.50 -17.77 1.81
C LEU A 299 -20.66 -18.82 1.07
N PHE A 300 -21.27 -19.62 0.21
CA PHE A 300 -20.57 -20.60 -0.63
C PHE A 300 -19.57 -19.95 -1.57
N TYR A 301 -19.97 -18.86 -2.25
CA TYR A 301 -19.05 -18.11 -3.11
C TYR A 301 -17.87 -17.52 -2.32
N ALA A 302 -18.11 -16.98 -1.13
CA ALA A 302 -17.04 -16.46 -0.28
C ALA A 302 -16.03 -17.54 0.14
N LEU A 303 -16.50 -18.77 0.38
CA LEU A 303 -15.64 -19.92 0.67
C LEU A 303 -14.77 -20.28 -0.55
N ILE A 304 -15.37 -20.36 -1.75
CA ILE A 304 -14.64 -20.62 -3.01
C ILE A 304 -13.63 -19.50 -3.27
N ALA A 305 -13.98 -18.28 -3.01
CA ALA A 305 -13.13 -17.09 -3.18
C ALA A 305 -11.94 -17.02 -2.18
N GLY A 306 -11.77 -18.01 -1.32
CA GLY A 306 -10.62 -18.20 -0.44
C GLY A 306 -10.67 -17.42 0.87
N MET A 307 -11.81 -16.79 1.23
CA MET A 307 -12.01 -16.09 2.52
C MET A 307 -10.93 -15.04 2.83
N GLY A 308 -10.36 -14.42 1.80
CA GLY A 308 -9.44 -13.28 2.00
C GLY A 308 -10.13 -12.13 2.76
N ILE A 309 -9.35 -11.24 3.39
CA ILE A 309 -9.87 -10.14 4.22
C ILE A 309 -10.91 -9.29 3.47
N THR A 310 -10.67 -9.00 2.19
CA THR A 310 -11.60 -8.24 1.35
C THR A 310 -12.90 -9.00 1.08
N VAL A 311 -12.80 -10.32 0.87
CA VAL A 311 -13.96 -11.21 0.63
C VAL A 311 -14.82 -11.32 1.87
N ILE A 312 -14.21 -11.61 3.04
CA ILE A 312 -14.92 -11.72 4.33
C ILE A 312 -15.72 -10.47 4.62
N ARG A 313 -15.10 -9.30 4.48
CA ARG A 313 -15.73 -8.01 4.73
C ARG A 313 -16.91 -7.76 3.79
N SER A 314 -16.70 -7.97 2.50
CA SER A 314 -17.74 -7.79 1.49
C SER A 314 -18.90 -8.78 1.68
N ALA A 315 -18.58 -10.02 2.04
CA ALA A 315 -19.57 -11.03 2.37
C ALA A 315 -20.37 -10.62 3.63
N LEU A 316 -19.70 -10.19 4.70
CA LEU A 316 -20.39 -9.71 5.91
C LEU A 316 -21.34 -8.54 5.64
N MET A 317 -20.96 -7.59 4.78
CA MET A 317 -21.83 -6.50 4.37
C MET A 317 -23.07 -7.01 3.61
N ALA A 318 -22.88 -7.89 2.61
CA ALA A 318 -23.98 -8.46 1.83
C ALA A 318 -24.90 -9.36 2.70
N LEU A 319 -24.31 -10.20 3.55
CA LEU A 319 -25.04 -11.06 4.47
C LEU A 319 -25.84 -10.25 5.49
N THR A 320 -25.28 -9.16 6.01
CA THR A 320 -25.99 -8.24 6.91
C THR A 320 -27.19 -7.60 6.21
N PHE A 321 -27.06 -7.22 4.94
CA PHE A 321 -28.16 -6.69 4.15
C PHE A 321 -29.24 -7.75 3.91
N LEU A 322 -28.87 -8.98 3.54
CA LEU A 322 -29.82 -10.09 3.35
C LEU A 322 -30.55 -10.45 4.64
N ILE A 323 -29.87 -10.45 5.78
CA ILE A 323 -30.47 -10.63 7.10
C ILE A 323 -31.49 -9.51 7.38
N ALA A 324 -31.12 -8.26 7.11
CA ALA A 324 -32.04 -7.13 7.26
C ALA A 324 -33.29 -7.28 6.37
N LEU A 325 -33.15 -7.84 5.17
CA LEU A 325 -34.23 -8.15 4.26
C LEU A 325 -35.17 -9.24 4.82
N ILE A 326 -34.61 -10.32 5.36
CA ILE A 326 -35.37 -11.43 5.98
C ILE A 326 -36.21 -10.91 7.15
N PHE A 327 -35.64 -10.02 7.97
CA PHE A 327 -36.34 -9.43 9.10
C PHE A 327 -37.20 -8.20 8.74
N GLY A 328 -37.25 -7.79 7.47
CA GLY A 328 -38.03 -6.65 7.02
C GLY A 328 -37.53 -5.29 7.57
N LYS A 329 -36.21 -5.20 7.88
CA LYS A 329 -35.56 -4.01 8.48
C LYS A 329 -34.68 -3.22 7.49
N GLN A 330 -34.80 -3.45 6.19
CA GLN A 330 -33.97 -2.84 5.14
C GLN A 330 -34.24 -1.34 4.87
N LYS A 331 -35.14 -0.71 5.64
CA LYS A 331 -35.61 0.66 5.36
C LYS A 331 -34.57 1.77 5.58
N ASP A 332 -33.50 1.51 6.35
CA ASP A 332 -32.48 2.51 6.65
C ASP A 332 -31.07 1.98 6.33
N PRO A 333 -30.50 2.35 5.16
CA PRO A 333 -29.19 1.88 4.72
C PRO A 333 -28.04 2.32 5.65
N TYR A 334 -28.19 3.43 6.37
CA TYR A 334 -27.18 3.87 7.36
C TYR A 334 -27.09 2.93 8.56
N ASN A 335 -28.22 2.43 9.07
CA ASN A 335 -28.21 1.45 10.14
C ASN A 335 -27.65 0.10 9.66
N THR A 336 -27.93 -0.30 8.42
CA THR A 336 -27.35 -1.53 7.84
C THR A 336 -25.84 -1.44 7.71
N LEU A 337 -25.33 -0.29 7.22
CA LEU A 337 -23.90 -0.02 7.14
C LEU A 337 -23.25 0.03 8.53
N ALA A 338 -23.92 0.67 9.50
CA ALA A 338 -23.43 0.74 10.88
C ALA A 338 -23.39 -0.65 11.53
N LEU A 339 -24.38 -1.50 11.29
CA LEU A 339 -24.39 -2.88 11.79
C LEU A 339 -23.23 -3.69 11.21
N ALA A 340 -22.99 -3.60 9.90
CA ALA A 340 -21.86 -4.25 9.26
C ALA A 340 -20.53 -3.77 9.86
N GLY A 341 -20.37 -2.47 10.07
CA GLY A 341 -19.20 -1.88 10.72
C GLY A 341 -19.00 -2.40 12.15
N LEU A 342 -20.05 -2.44 12.96
CA LEU A 342 -19.99 -2.98 14.32
C LEU A 342 -19.55 -4.45 14.33
N VAL A 343 -20.17 -5.30 13.49
CA VAL A 343 -19.83 -6.73 13.42
C VAL A 343 -18.37 -6.92 13.03
N ILE A 344 -17.89 -6.20 12.00
CA ILE A 344 -16.52 -6.33 11.54
C ILE A 344 -15.53 -5.84 12.61
N LEU A 345 -15.78 -4.69 13.22
CA LEU A 345 -14.86 -4.09 14.20
C LEU A 345 -14.87 -4.81 15.56
N ILE A 346 -15.92 -5.50 15.93
CA ILE A 346 -15.95 -6.38 17.11
C ILE A 346 -15.15 -7.65 16.85
N ILE A 347 -15.23 -8.22 15.63
CA ILE A 347 -14.46 -9.43 15.27
C ILE A 347 -12.98 -9.12 15.05
N SER A 348 -12.70 -7.97 14.42
CA SER A 348 -11.35 -7.54 14.06
C SER A 348 -11.21 -6.01 14.21
N PRO A 349 -10.88 -5.50 15.40
CA PRO A 349 -10.75 -4.07 15.63
C PRO A 349 -9.66 -3.41 14.79
N GLU A 350 -8.61 -4.15 14.43
CA GLU A 350 -7.55 -3.67 13.54
C GLU A 350 -8.02 -3.39 12.10
N ALA A 351 -9.18 -3.94 11.69
CA ALA A 351 -9.76 -3.66 10.38
C ALA A 351 -10.03 -2.16 10.17
N LEU A 352 -10.21 -1.38 11.24
CA LEU A 352 -10.36 0.07 11.17
C LEU A 352 -9.19 0.75 10.46
N PHE A 353 -7.98 0.22 10.62
CA PHE A 353 -6.75 0.75 10.02
C PHE A 353 -6.41 0.09 8.67
N ASP A 354 -7.25 -0.84 8.20
CA ASP A 354 -7.10 -1.46 6.88
C ASP A 354 -7.60 -0.53 5.77
N ILE A 355 -6.75 -0.31 4.76
CA ILE A 355 -7.05 0.57 3.62
C ILE A 355 -8.35 0.16 2.93
N SER A 356 -8.52 -1.14 2.74
CA SER A 356 -9.69 -1.67 2.03
C SER A 356 -10.98 -1.48 2.84
N PHE A 357 -10.93 -1.57 4.18
CA PHE A 357 -12.08 -1.26 5.05
C PHE A 357 -12.47 0.21 4.91
N GLN A 358 -11.50 1.11 5.04
CA GLN A 358 -11.73 2.55 4.96
C GLN A 358 -12.33 2.95 3.60
N LEU A 359 -11.72 2.51 2.50
CA LEU A 359 -12.20 2.82 1.15
C LEU A 359 -13.61 2.27 0.88
N SER A 360 -13.90 1.02 1.29
CA SER A 360 -15.21 0.40 1.08
C SER A 360 -16.32 1.11 1.86
N PHE A 361 -16.08 1.39 3.15
CA PHE A 361 -17.09 2.03 3.99
C PHE A 361 -17.36 3.47 3.57
N LEU A 362 -16.32 4.23 3.20
CA LEU A 362 -16.47 5.59 2.70
C LEU A 362 -17.16 5.63 1.33
N ALA A 363 -16.81 4.73 0.41
CA ALA A 363 -17.50 4.65 -0.89
C ALA A 363 -19.00 4.42 -0.68
N VAL A 364 -19.39 3.40 0.10
CA VAL A 364 -20.79 3.08 0.36
C VAL A 364 -21.50 4.23 1.11
N LEU A 365 -20.84 4.82 2.11
CA LEU A 365 -21.40 5.94 2.87
C LEU A 365 -21.72 7.14 1.96
N PHE A 366 -20.80 7.51 1.07
CA PHE A 366 -20.99 8.62 0.14
C PHE A 366 -22.01 8.30 -0.94
N ILE A 367 -22.09 7.06 -1.43
CA ILE A 367 -23.15 6.61 -2.34
C ILE A 367 -24.52 6.76 -1.66
N ILE A 368 -24.69 6.24 -0.45
CA ILE A 368 -25.94 6.35 0.33
C ILE A 368 -26.29 7.81 0.64
N TYR A 369 -25.28 8.65 0.82
CA TYR A 369 -25.46 10.06 1.17
C TYR A 369 -25.81 10.92 -0.05
N ILE A 370 -25.13 10.75 -1.18
CA ILE A 370 -25.24 11.59 -2.38
C ILE A 370 -26.34 11.12 -3.32
N VAL A 371 -26.36 9.83 -3.68
CA VAL A 371 -27.20 9.32 -4.78
C VAL A 371 -28.69 9.62 -4.54
N PRO A 372 -29.31 9.38 -3.37
CA PRO A 372 -30.73 9.66 -3.17
C PRO A 372 -31.09 11.13 -3.30
N ARG A 373 -30.13 12.04 -3.10
CA ARG A 373 -30.34 13.48 -3.21
C ARG A 373 -30.36 14.01 -4.64
N PHE A 374 -29.63 13.31 -5.51
CA PHE A 374 -29.46 13.74 -6.91
C PHE A 374 -30.06 12.74 -7.92
N SER A 375 -30.71 11.66 -7.46
CA SER A 375 -31.28 10.63 -8.34
C SER A 375 -32.48 11.07 -9.16
N ASN A 376 -33.17 12.15 -8.76
CA ASN A 376 -34.34 12.66 -9.47
C ASN A 376 -33.89 13.52 -10.65
N LEU A 377 -33.62 12.85 -11.78
CA LEU A 377 -33.46 13.50 -13.09
C LEU A 377 -34.86 13.81 -13.63
N ASN A 378 -35.17 15.09 -13.86
CA ASN A 378 -36.43 15.46 -14.48
C ASN A 378 -36.36 15.14 -15.98
N LEU A 379 -36.79 13.92 -16.33
CA LEU A 379 -36.82 13.43 -17.72
C LEU A 379 -37.98 13.99 -18.56
N GLU A 380 -38.86 14.80 -17.98
CA GLU A 380 -39.93 15.47 -18.71
C GLU A 380 -39.37 16.42 -19.80
N GLN A 381 -38.21 17.00 -19.56
CA GLN A 381 -37.48 17.80 -20.55
C GLN A 381 -37.09 16.97 -21.81
N PHE A 382 -37.03 15.64 -21.67
CA PHE A 382 -36.74 14.70 -22.77
C PHE A 382 -37.97 13.93 -23.25
N ALA A 383 -39.17 14.51 -23.05
CA ALA A 383 -40.44 13.86 -23.42
C ALA A 383 -40.56 13.48 -24.91
N ILE A 384 -39.82 14.15 -25.77
CA ILE A 384 -39.75 13.90 -27.22
C ILE A 384 -39.02 12.56 -27.54
N LEU A 385 -38.15 12.07 -26.64
CA LEU A 385 -37.36 10.86 -26.86
C LEU A 385 -38.16 9.59 -26.57
N PRO A 386 -37.91 8.49 -27.28
CA PRO A 386 -38.52 7.18 -27.02
C PRO A 386 -38.17 6.67 -25.60
N ASN A 387 -39.05 5.81 -25.05
CA ASN A 387 -38.89 5.29 -23.69
C ASN A 387 -37.56 4.56 -23.47
N TRP A 388 -37.06 3.82 -24.48
CA TRP A 388 -35.77 3.10 -24.38
C TRP A 388 -34.59 4.06 -24.25
N SER A 389 -34.60 5.17 -25.01
CA SER A 389 -33.51 6.17 -24.93
C SER A 389 -33.52 6.92 -23.59
N ARG A 390 -34.72 7.23 -23.06
CA ARG A 390 -34.84 7.79 -21.69
C ARG A 390 -34.30 6.82 -20.60
N SER A 391 -34.53 5.53 -20.78
CA SER A 391 -33.98 4.50 -19.87
C SER A 391 -32.46 4.43 -19.93
N ILE A 392 -31.87 4.53 -21.13
CA ILE A 392 -30.40 4.57 -21.29
C ILE A 392 -29.83 5.85 -20.66
N ILE A 393 -30.42 7.02 -20.92
CA ILE A 393 -29.97 8.28 -20.31
C ILE A 393 -30.01 8.19 -18.79
N ARG A 394 -31.10 7.65 -18.23
CA ARG A 394 -31.23 7.44 -16.79
C ARG A 394 -30.17 6.48 -16.24
N TYR A 395 -29.92 5.39 -16.92
CA TYR A 395 -28.88 4.43 -16.55
C TYR A 395 -27.50 5.09 -16.55
N LEU A 396 -27.13 5.80 -17.61
CA LEU A 396 -25.86 6.51 -17.72
C LEU A 396 -25.71 7.57 -16.63
N TYR A 397 -26.76 8.39 -16.43
CA TYR A 397 -26.78 9.40 -15.36
C TYR A 397 -26.56 8.78 -13.98
N MET A 398 -27.29 7.71 -13.66
CA MET A 398 -27.16 7.03 -12.37
C MET A 398 -25.78 6.38 -12.20
N SER A 399 -25.22 5.80 -13.24
CA SER A 399 -23.88 5.21 -13.23
C SER A 399 -22.79 6.26 -12.98
N VAL A 400 -22.87 7.40 -13.68
CA VAL A 400 -21.97 8.55 -13.44
C VAL A 400 -22.13 9.09 -12.02
N LEU A 401 -23.36 9.25 -11.55
CA LEU A 401 -23.63 9.76 -10.20
C LEU A 401 -23.08 8.83 -9.10
N ILE A 402 -23.26 7.53 -9.24
CA ILE A 402 -22.69 6.53 -8.32
C ILE A 402 -21.18 6.57 -8.35
N CYS A 403 -20.57 6.64 -9.54
CA CYS A 403 -19.12 6.71 -9.70
C CYS A 403 -18.54 7.97 -9.06
N LEU A 404 -19.16 9.14 -9.30
CA LEU A 404 -18.78 10.41 -8.68
C LEU A 404 -18.91 10.36 -7.15
N ALA A 405 -20.00 9.83 -6.63
CA ALA A 405 -20.21 9.71 -5.20
C ALA A 405 -19.14 8.84 -4.53
N ALA A 406 -18.84 7.68 -5.12
CA ALA A 406 -17.78 6.79 -4.64
C ALA A 406 -16.40 7.47 -4.71
N THR A 407 -16.08 8.13 -5.82
CA THR A 407 -14.82 8.83 -6.03
C THR A 407 -14.65 9.95 -5.01
N ILE A 408 -15.63 10.82 -4.80
CA ILE A 408 -15.56 11.89 -3.78
C ILE A 408 -15.31 11.29 -2.39
N GLY A 409 -15.99 10.18 -2.05
CA GLY A 409 -15.81 9.52 -0.77
C GLY A 409 -14.44 8.89 -0.56
N THR A 410 -13.79 8.43 -1.60
CA THR A 410 -12.53 7.68 -1.51
C THR A 410 -11.29 8.50 -1.88
N LEU A 411 -11.45 9.59 -2.63
CA LEU A 411 -10.35 10.37 -3.22
C LEU A 411 -9.27 10.80 -2.22
N PRO A 412 -9.58 11.38 -1.03
CA PRO A 412 -8.53 11.81 -0.11
C PRO A 412 -7.67 10.65 0.40
N LEU A 413 -8.29 9.50 0.63
CA LEU A 413 -7.57 8.30 1.08
C LEU A 413 -6.79 7.64 -0.07
N ILE A 414 -7.32 7.66 -1.30
CA ILE A 414 -6.58 7.18 -2.47
C ILE A 414 -5.30 8.00 -2.63
N ILE A 415 -5.38 9.33 -2.52
CA ILE A 415 -4.19 10.20 -2.59
C ILE A 415 -3.25 9.90 -1.41
N TYR A 416 -3.79 9.75 -0.20
CA TYR A 416 -2.99 9.50 1.01
C TYR A 416 -2.18 8.21 0.96
N TYR A 417 -2.76 7.11 0.41
CA TYR A 417 -2.13 5.79 0.39
C TYR A 417 -1.37 5.48 -0.90
N PHE A 418 -1.87 5.96 -2.05
CA PHE A 418 -1.34 5.58 -3.36
C PHE A 418 -0.68 6.72 -4.12
N ASN A 419 -0.82 7.98 -3.65
CA ASN A 419 -0.23 9.17 -4.26
C ASN A 419 -0.60 9.34 -5.76
N GLN A 420 -1.70 8.75 -6.22
CA GLN A 420 -2.14 8.75 -7.60
C GLN A 420 -3.63 9.05 -7.71
N VAL A 421 -4.01 9.81 -8.73
CA VAL A 421 -5.41 10.08 -9.10
C VAL A 421 -5.58 9.82 -10.58
N SER A 422 -6.60 9.06 -10.93
CA SER A 422 -6.98 8.82 -12.31
C SER A 422 -7.97 9.87 -12.81
N SER A 423 -7.69 10.50 -13.93
CA SER A 423 -8.59 11.45 -14.60
C SER A 423 -9.66 10.75 -15.42
N VAL A 424 -9.40 9.51 -15.85
CA VAL A 424 -10.31 8.71 -16.70
C VAL A 424 -11.21 7.78 -15.91
N THR A 425 -11.17 7.83 -14.57
CA THR A 425 -11.90 6.91 -13.67
C THR A 425 -13.38 6.76 -14.03
N ILE A 426 -14.09 7.87 -14.33
CA ILE A 426 -15.52 7.82 -14.63
C ILE A 426 -15.77 7.07 -15.93
N ILE A 427 -15.03 7.38 -16.99
CA ILE A 427 -15.16 6.75 -18.31
C ILE A 427 -14.77 5.27 -18.21
N ALA A 428 -13.63 4.98 -17.57
CA ALA A 428 -13.15 3.63 -17.39
C ALA A 428 -14.14 2.76 -16.61
N ASN A 429 -14.73 3.27 -15.53
CA ASN A 429 -15.73 2.52 -14.75
C ASN A 429 -17.08 2.37 -15.48
N LEU A 430 -17.48 3.35 -16.28
CA LEU A 430 -18.70 3.26 -17.07
C LEU A 430 -18.65 2.11 -18.08
N ILE A 431 -17.46 1.72 -18.52
CA ILE A 431 -17.22 0.61 -19.45
C ILE A 431 -16.85 -0.69 -18.70
N ALA A 432 -15.88 -0.61 -17.79
CA ALA A 432 -15.34 -1.78 -17.10
C ALA A 432 -16.35 -2.43 -16.15
N VAL A 433 -17.19 -1.65 -15.45
CA VAL A 433 -18.17 -2.22 -14.51
C VAL A 433 -19.25 -3.04 -15.22
N PRO A 434 -19.88 -2.61 -16.34
CA PRO A 434 -20.79 -3.47 -17.10
C PRO A 434 -20.11 -4.71 -17.67
N LEU A 435 -18.93 -4.57 -18.27
CA LEU A 435 -18.26 -5.69 -18.94
C LEU A 435 -17.65 -6.70 -17.96
N LEU A 436 -16.78 -6.24 -17.06
CA LEU A 436 -16.12 -7.13 -16.09
C LEU A 436 -17.01 -7.40 -14.87
N GLY A 437 -17.57 -6.35 -14.31
CA GLY A 437 -18.32 -6.45 -13.07
C GLY A 437 -19.68 -7.13 -13.27
N THR A 438 -20.38 -6.97 -14.41
CA THR A 438 -21.72 -7.55 -14.62
C THR A 438 -21.69 -8.75 -15.55
N LEU A 439 -21.27 -8.59 -16.80
CA LEU A 439 -21.33 -9.66 -17.80
C LEU A 439 -20.32 -10.77 -17.50
N SER A 440 -19.06 -10.44 -17.34
CA SER A 440 -18.01 -11.44 -17.04
C SER A 440 -18.28 -12.17 -15.72
N LEU A 441 -18.73 -11.44 -14.70
CA LEU A 441 -19.03 -12.07 -13.40
C LEU A 441 -20.29 -12.97 -13.49
N ALA A 442 -21.32 -12.59 -14.22
CA ALA A 442 -22.50 -13.45 -14.42
C ALA A 442 -22.13 -14.75 -15.14
N LEU A 443 -21.32 -14.66 -16.20
CA LEU A 443 -20.80 -15.82 -16.93
C LEU A 443 -19.88 -16.66 -16.05
N ALA A 444 -19.04 -16.03 -15.22
CA ALA A 444 -18.21 -16.73 -14.25
C ALA A 444 -19.05 -17.47 -13.18
N MET A 445 -20.20 -16.94 -12.78
CA MET A 445 -21.13 -17.69 -11.89
C MET A 445 -21.78 -18.87 -12.61
N LEU A 446 -22.12 -18.74 -13.90
CA LEU A 446 -22.61 -19.87 -14.71
C LEU A 446 -21.52 -20.93 -14.91
N PHE A 447 -20.25 -20.51 -15.09
CA PHE A 447 -19.10 -21.41 -15.08
C PHE A 447 -19.02 -22.21 -13.77
N LEU A 448 -19.12 -21.55 -12.61
CA LEU A 448 -19.10 -22.22 -11.31
C LEU A 448 -20.25 -23.24 -11.17
N LEU A 449 -21.43 -22.91 -11.62
CA LEU A 449 -22.58 -23.83 -11.61
C LEU A 449 -22.38 -24.99 -12.59
N ALA A 450 -21.94 -24.72 -13.81
CA ALA A 450 -21.72 -25.73 -14.82
C ALA A 450 -20.62 -26.73 -14.46
N SER A 451 -19.63 -26.31 -13.69
CA SER A 451 -18.48 -27.13 -13.25
C SER A 451 -18.91 -28.34 -12.41
N PHE A 452 -20.06 -28.30 -11.76
CA PHE A 452 -20.63 -29.46 -11.03
C PHE A 452 -21.23 -30.53 -11.95
N PHE A 453 -21.57 -30.19 -13.19
CA PHE A 453 -22.27 -31.08 -14.11
C PHE A 453 -21.37 -31.51 -15.26
N SER A 454 -20.60 -30.59 -15.85
CA SER A 454 -19.75 -30.91 -17.01
C SER A 454 -18.59 -29.90 -17.16
N PRO A 455 -17.34 -30.39 -17.19
CA PRO A 455 -16.18 -29.53 -17.44
C PRO A 455 -16.21 -28.91 -18.82
N VAL A 456 -16.83 -29.56 -19.82
CA VAL A 456 -16.96 -29.04 -21.20
C VAL A 456 -17.88 -27.82 -21.22
N VAL A 457 -19.06 -27.92 -20.59
CA VAL A 457 -20.01 -26.80 -20.50
C VAL A 457 -19.42 -25.67 -19.66
N ALA A 458 -18.71 -26.01 -18.58
CA ALA A 458 -17.97 -25.03 -17.79
C ALA A 458 -16.92 -24.29 -18.63
N GLY A 459 -16.15 -25.03 -19.46
CA GLY A 459 -15.16 -24.44 -20.37
C GLY A 459 -15.77 -23.46 -21.36
N PHE A 460 -16.96 -23.74 -21.90
CA PHE A 460 -17.67 -22.79 -22.76
C PHE A 460 -17.96 -21.45 -22.06
N PHE A 461 -18.41 -21.50 -20.79
CA PHE A 461 -18.62 -20.26 -20.03
C PHE A 461 -17.31 -19.52 -19.72
N VAL A 462 -16.19 -20.24 -19.50
CA VAL A 462 -14.87 -19.62 -19.35
C VAL A 462 -14.46 -18.90 -20.63
N GLN A 463 -14.64 -19.51 -21.80
CA GLN A 463 -14.34 -18.88 -23.10
C GLN A 463 -15.20 -17.62 -23.34
N ALA A 464 -16.50 -17.71 -23.05
CA ALA A 464 -17.39 -16.56 -23.15
C ALA A 464 -16.97 -15.42 -22.18
N THR A 465 -16.59 -15.76 -20.94
CA THR A 465 -16.04 -14.79 -19.97
C THR A 465 -14.75 -14.18 -20.49
N SER A 466 -13.84 -15.01 -21.03
CA SER A 466 -12.55 -14.57 -21.58
C SER A 466 -12.70 -13.53 -22.69
N PHE A 467 -13.72 -13.65 -23.54
CA PHE A 467 -14.01 -12.67 -24.60
C PHE A 467 -14.32 -11.27 -24.02
N PHE A 468 -15.17 -11.17 -23.00
CA PHE A 468 -15.49 -9.88 -22.39
C PHE A 468 -14.33 -9.31 -21.56
N VAL A 469 -13.53 -10.19 -20.94
CA VAL A 469 -12.30 -9.79 -20.24
C VAL A 469 -11.30 -9.22 -21.23
N LEU A 470 -11.10 -9.86 -22.40
CA LEU A 470 -10.21 -9.37 -23.45
C LEU A 470 -10.57 -7.94 -23.87
N ILE A 471 -11.83 -7.72 -24.26
CA ILE A 471 -12.32 -6.40 -24.67
C ILE A 471 -12.06 -5.35 -23.57
N SER A 472 -12.32 -5.72 -22.32
CA SER A 472 -12.14 -4.81 -21.19
C SER A 472 -10.68 -4.46 -20.95
N VAL A 473 -9.77 -5.44 -21.04
CA VAL A 473 -8.33 -5.24 -20.88
C VAL A 473 -7.79 -4.34 -21.99
N GLU A 474 -8.19 -4.56 -23.23
CA GLU A 474 -7.77 -3.72 -24.35
C GLU A 474 -8.22 -2.25 -24.19
N ILE A 475 -9.46 -2.04 -23.78
CA ILE A 475 -9.98 -0.68 -23.53
C ILE A 475 -9.22 -0.03 -22.37
N ILE A 476 -8.98 -0.76 -21.27
CA ILE A 476 -8.24 -0.25 -20.12
C ILE A 476 -6.80 0.07 -20.49
N ASN A 477 -6.12 -0.80 -21.24
CA ASN A 477 -4.75 -0.58 -21.70
C ASN A 477 -4.67 0.66 -22.59
N ASN A 478 -5.63 0.82 -23.51
CA ASN A 478 -5.71 2.02 -24.35
C ASN A 478 -5.93 3.29 -23.52
N LEU A 479 -6.86 3.29 -22.59
CA LEU A 479 -7.08 4.44 -21.68
C LEU A 479 -5.87 4.72 -20.79
N ALA A 480 -5.16 3.70 -20.34
CA ALA A 480 -3.96 3.84 -19.51
C ALA A 480 -2.75 4.39 -20.28
N SER A 481 -2.67 4.17 -21.60
CA SER A 481 -1.53 4.61 -22.41
C SER A 481 -1.41 6.13 -22.54
N TYR A 482 -2.51 6.87 -22.34
CA TYR A 482 -2.47 8.33 -22.35
C TYR A 482 -1.73 8.89 -21.13
N SER A 483 -0.81 9.82 -21.35
CA SER A 483 -0.02 10.45 -20.27
C SER A 483 -0.86 11.17 -19.23
N TRP A 484 -2.04 11.67 -19.62
CA TRP A 484 -3.00 12.36 -18.75
C TRP A 484 -3.99 11.41 -18.03
N SER A 485 -3.91 10.10 -18.25
CA SER A 485 -4.83 9.14 -17.62
C SER A 485 -4.72 9.11 -16.10
N ALA A 486 -3.53 9.39 -15.58
CA ALA A 486 -3.26 9.43 -14.15
C ALA A 486 -2.26 10.52 -13.79
N PHE A 487 -2.45 11.11 -12.63
CA PHE A 487 -1.57 12.14 -12.06
C PHE A 487 -1.06 11.69 -10.70
N SER A 488 0.24 11.86 -10.47
CA SER A 488 0.82 11.70 -9.15
C SER A 488 0.55 12.95 -8.31
N ILE A 489 0.09 12.77 -7.10
CA ILE A 489 -0.21 13.85 -6.14
C ILE A 489 0.51 13.58 -4.83
N THR A 490 1.05 14.64 -4.22
CA THR A 490 1.72 14.56 -2.92
C THR A 490 0.74 14.17 -1.82
N LYS A 491 1.26 13.53 -0.79
CA LYS A 491 0.47 13.01 0.33
C LYS A 491 -0.20 14.14 1.11
N PRO A 492 -1.55 14.15 1.26
CA PRO A 492 -2.24 15.12 2.09
C PRO A 492 -2.00 14.82 3.58
N ASN A 493 -2.06 15.83 4.43
CA ASN A 493 -2.08 15.63 5.87
C ASN A 493 -3.51 15.28 6.37
N ILE A 494 -3.61 14.84 7.62
CA ILE A 494 -4.90 14.42 8.20
C ILE A 494 -5.88 15.59 8.26
N LEU A 495 -5.40 16.82 8.54
CA LEU A 495 -6.25 18.01 8.61
C LEU A 495 -6.87 18.34 7.25
N GLU A 496 -6.09 18.27 6.17
CA GLU A 496 -6.57 18.46 4.79
C GLU A 496 -7.65 17.43 4.43
N ILE A 497 -7.47 16.17 4.82
CA ILE A 497 -8.46 15.10 4.63
C ILE A 497 -9.77 15.42 5.36
N VAL A 498 -9.69 15.83 6.63
CA VAL A 498 -10.86 16.18 7.45
C VAL A 498 -11.60 17.38 6.87
N ILE A 499 -10.86 18.44 6.48
CA ILE A 499 -11.44 19.64 5.89
C ILE A 499 -12.10 19.31 4.54
N PHE A 500 -11.50 18.44 3.73
CA PHE A 500 -12.11 17.97 2.47
C PHE A 500 -13.48 17.32 2.71
N TYR A 501 -13.58 16.37 3.65
CA TYR A 501 -14.86 15.72 3.94
C TYR A 501 -15.90 16.69 4.50
N LEU A 502 -15.49 17.58 5.41
CA LEU A 502 -16.36 18.63 5.93
C LEU A 502 -16.87 19.55 4.80
N PHE A 503 -15.97 19.97 3.91
CA PHE A 503 -16.34 20.81 2.76
C PHE A 503 -17.42 20.17 1.89
N PHE A 504 -17.25 18.90 1.51
CA PHE A 504 -18.22 18.20 0.66
C PHE A 504 -19.54 17.94 1.37
N VAL A 505 -19.52 17.60 2.66
CA VAL A 505 -20.76 17.44 3.45
C VAL A 505 -21.53 18.76 3.53
N LEU A 506 -20.85 19.87 3.80
CA LEU A 506 -21.46 21.20 3.86
C LEU A 506 -21.93 21.68 2.48
N LEU A 507 -21.17 21.42 1.43
CA LEU A 507 -21.57 21.75 0.05
C LEU A 507 -22.86 21.02 -0.34
N ILE A 508 -22.96 19.74 -0.07
CA ILE A 508 -24.19 18.97 -0.35
C ILE A 508 -25.36 19.51 0.46
N GLN A 509 -25.16 19.87 1.73
CA GLN A 509 -26.21 20.47 2.55
C GLN A 509 -26.63 21.86 2.07
N PHE A 510 -25.70 22.65 1.52
CA PHE A 510 -26.01 23.92 0.89
C PHE A 510 -26.90 23.74 -0.34
N VAL A 511 -26.64 22.73 -1.16
CA VAL A 511 -27.50 22.38 -2.30
C VAL A 511 -28.85 21.88 -1.84
N ASP A 512 -28.93 21.05 -0.79
CA ASP A 512 -30.18 20.57 -0.21
C ASP A 512 -31.01 21.70 0.40
N ALA A 513 -30.37 22.68 1.05
CA ALA A 513 -31.05 23.84 1.64
C ALA A 513 -31.76 24.69 0.58
N LYS A 514 -31.20 24.78 -0.64
CA LYS A 514 -31.86 25.46 -1.78
C LYS A 514 -33.07 24.67 -2.32
N ARG A 515 -33.14 23.35 -2.07
CA ARG A 515 -34.23 22.46 -2.51
C ARG A 515 -35.26 22.18 -1.43
N GLU A 516 -35.27 22.94 -0.31
CA GLU A 516 -36.16 22.77 0.85
C GLU A 516 -36.10 21.37 1.51
N VAL A 517 -35.05 20.60 1.28
CA VAL A 517 -34.88 19.28 1.92
C VAL A 517 -34.45 19.47 3.38
N LYS A 518 -35.00 18.70 4.34
CA LYS A 518 -34.64 18.73 5.75
C LYS A 518 -33.20 18.30 5.98
N GLY A 519 -32.29 19.25 6.19
CA GLY A 519 -30.86 19.03 6.49
C GLY A 519 -30.56 18.75 7.96
N PHE A 520 -29.33 18.31 8.25
CA PHE A 520 -28.84 17.96 9.59
C PHE A 520 -28.44 19.19 10.44
N PHE A 521 -28.01 20.28 9.82
CA PHE A 521 -27.59 21.52 10.50
C PHE A 521 -28.63 22.64 10.41
N PRO A 522 -28.60 23.61 11.37
CA PRO A 522 -29.54 24.72 11.38
C PRO A 522 -29.46 25.56 10.08
N ARG A 523 -30.63 26.01 9.63
CA ARG A 523 -30.84 26.67 8.32
C ARG A 523 -30.39 28.15 8.31
N HIS A 524 -29.12 28.42 8.57
CA HIS A 524 -28.58 29.75 8.34
C HIS A 524 -27.74 29.74 7.04
N PRO A 525 -28.37 30.06 5.88
CA PRO A 525 -27.70 29.98 4.58
C PRO A 525 -26.46 30.88 4.49
N LEU A 526 -26.45 31.98 5.24
CA LEU A 526 -25.30 32.86 5.30
C LEU A 526 -24.10 32.21 6.00
N ILE A 527 -24.31 31.61 7.17
CA ILE A 527 -23.25 30.93 7.92
C ILE A 527 -22.65 29.81 7.06
N LEU A 528 -23.51 29.00 6.39
CA LEU A 528 -23.06 27.91 5.53
C LEU A 528 -22.24 28.43 4.34
N ARG A 529 -22.65 29.54 3.70
CA ARG A 529 -21.88 30.21 2.64
C ARG A 529 -20.52 30.70 3.14
N CYS A 530 -20.51 31.42 4.26
CA CYS A 530 -19.26 31.92 4.87
C CYS A 530 -18.31 30.79 5.22
N THR A 531 -18.80 29.67 5.78
CA THR A 531 -17.99 28.51 6.12
C THR A 531 -17.41 27.84 4.87
N LEU A 532 -18.19 27.66 3.80
CA LEU A 532 -17.69 27.10 2.53
C LEU A 532 -16.65 28.00 1.88
N ILE A 533 -16.86 29.32 1.88
CA ILE A 533 -15.90 30.30 1.37
C ILE A 533 -14.63 30.25 2.21
N PHE A 534 -14.73 30.22 3.54
CA PHE A 534 -13.56 30.10 4.43
C PHE A 534 -12.75 28.83 4.13
N MET A 535 -13.42 27.68 3.98
CA MET A 535 -12.74 26.41 3.62
C MET A 535 -12.07 26.48 2.25
N LEU A 536 -12.68 27.14 1.27
CA LEU A 536 -12.06 27.35 -0.04
C LEU A 536 -10.79 28.21 0.09
N PHE A 537 -10.87 29.30 0.87
CA PHE A 537 -9.69 30.13 1.17
C PHE A 537 -8.62 29.36 1.94
N PHE A 538 -9.00 28.44 2.81
CA PHE A 538 -8.05 27.54 3.48
C PHE A 538 -7.28 26.68 2.48
N PHE A 539 -7.96 26.01 1.53
CA PHE A 539 -7.29 25.21 0.50
C PHE A 539 -6.38 26.07 -0.40
N ILE A 540 -6.82 27.25 -0.78
CA ILE A 540 -6.00 28.19 -1.57
C ILE A 540 -4.79 28.65 -0.76
N GLY A 541 -5.00 29.05 0.49
CA GLY A 541 -3.93 29.50 1.39
C GLY A 541 -2.92 28.39 1.68
N ASP A 542 -3.38 27.17 1.91
CA ASP A 542 -2.51 26.00 2.10
C ASP A 542 -1.70 25.69 0.84
N ALA A 543 -2.31 25.71 -0.34
CA ALA A 543 -1.61 25.52 -1.61
C ALA A 543 -0.54 26.63 -1.85
N ILE A 544 -0.86 27.88 -1.54
CA ILE A 544 0.10 29.00 -1.61
C ILE A 544 1.23 28.80 -0.58
N TYR A 545 0.89 28.51 0.66
CA TYR A 545 1.87 28.25 1.71
C TYR A 545 2.85 27.14 1.32
N LEU A 546 2.33 26.01 0.82
CA LEU A 546 3.15 24.87 0.39
C LEU A 546 4.04 25.21 -0.81
N SER A 547 3.58 26.06 -1.73
CA SER A 547 4.37 26.49 -2.89
C SER A 547 5.46 27.49 -2.52
N LEU A 548 5.27 28.27 -1.45
CA LEU A 548 6.20 29.30 -1.01
C LEU A 548 7.15 28.83 0.09
N LYS A 549 6.73 27.90 0.95
CA LYS A 549 7.50 27.41 2.09
C LYS A 549 8.94 27.02 1.72
N ASP A 550 9.08 26.19 0.69
CA ASP A 550 10.39 25.69 0.25
C ASP A 550 11.21 26.78 -0.46
N LYS A 551 10.55 27.71 -1.15
CA LYS A 551 11.22 28.84 -1.83
C LYS A 551 11.76 29.88 -0.85
N ILE A 552 11.13 30.04 0.30
CA ILE A 552 11.51 30.98 1.33
C ILE A 552 12.53 30.35 2.30
N SER A 553 12.57 29.01 2.38
CA SER A 553 13.51 28.33 3.28
C SER A 553 14.95 28.65 2.93
N SER A 554 15.71 29.09 3.93
CA SER A 554 17.16 29.26 3.85
C SER A 554 17.93 28.00 4.22
N ASP A 555 17.27 26.95 4.65
CA ASP A 555 17.93 25.74 5.15
C ASP A 555 18.34 24.80 4.02
N LEU A 556 19.55 24.28 4.12
CA LEU A 556 19.98 23.10 3.39
C LEU A 556 19.58 21.85 4.20
N ARG A 557 18.84 20.94 3.56
CA ARG A 557 18.45 19.69 4.19
C ARG A 557 18.94 18.50 3.38
N ILE A 558 19.67 17.60 4.02
CA ILE A 558 20.21 16.37 3.37
C ILE A 558 19.72 15.16 4.12
N THR A 559 19.08 14.25 3.41
CA THR A 559 18.52 13.03 4.00
C THR A 559 19.05 11.78 3.31
N ALA A 560 19.70 10.90 4.08
CA ALA A 560 19.95 9.51 3.68
C ALA A 560 18.64 8.73 3.86
N ILE A 561 18.09 8.21 2.79
CA ILE A 561 16.85 7.41 2.78
C ILE A 561 17.22 5.95 3.05
N ASP A 562 16.50 5.28 3.93
CA ASP A 562 16.65 3.83 4.13
C ASP A 562 16.05 3.07 2.93
N VAL A 563 16.91 2.71 2.00
CA VAL A 563 16.56 1.87 0.83
C VAL A 563 16.96 0.41 1.00
N GLY A 564 17.40 0.02 2.21
CA GLY A 564 18.03 -1.26 2.49
C GLY A 564 19.47 -1.27 2.04
N GLN A 565 19.92 -2.33 1.35
CA GLN A 565 21.25 -2.33 0.76
C GLN A 565 21.25 -1.43 -0.47
N GLY A 566 22.17 -0.47 -0.52
CA GLY A 566 22.28 0.55 -1.55
C GLY A 566 22.19 1.97 -1.00
N SER A 567 22.19 2.97 -1.88
CA SER A 567 22.20 4.37 -1.52
C SER A 567 21.08 5.16 -2.17
N ALA A 568 20.49 6.10 -1.43
CA ALA A 568 19.62 7.15 -1.95
C ALA A 568 19.67 8.34 -1.00
N THR A 569 20.09 9.49 -1.52
CA THR A 569 20.24 10.71 -0.72
C THR A 569 19.46 11.86 -1.35
N LEU A 570 18.53 12.43 -0.60
CA LEU A 570 17.78 13.63 -1.02
C LEU A 570 18.45 14.87 -0.47
N VAL A 571 18.77 15.83 -1.35
CA VAL A 571 19.29 17.15 -0.99
C VAL A 571 18.24 18.20 -1.34
N ARG A 572 17.79 18.98 -0.37
CA ARG A 572 16.87 20.11 -0.54
C ARG A 572 17.64 21.38 -0.29
N PHE A 573 17.82 22.17 -1.34
CA PHE A 573 18.59 23.40 -1.29
C PHE A 573 17.77 24.58 -0.75
N PRO A 574 18.43 25.58 -0.16
CA PRO A 574 17.82 26.88 0.06
C PRO A 574 17.19 27.40 -1.24
N GLY A 575 15.95 27.93 -1.14
CA GLY A 575 15.20 28.37 -2.32
C GLY A 575 14.40 27.27 -3.03
N GLY A 576 14.37 26.02 -2.49
CA GLY A 576 13.42 24.97 -2.85
C GLY A 576 13.81 24.08 -4.04
N GLN A 577 15.05 24.13 -4.51
CA GLN A 577 15.56 23.17 -5.48
C GLN A 577 15.83 21.82 -4.81
N ASN A 578 15.59 20.73 -5.55
CA ASN A 578 15.75 19.37 -5.05
C ASN A 578 16.72 18.58 -5.92
N MET A 579 17.65 17.86 -5.26
CA MET A 579 18.56 16.93 -5.91
C MET A 579 18.40 15.56 -5.26
N LEU A 580 18.30 14.53 -6.08
CA LEU A 580 18.32 13.12 -5.64
C LEU A 580 19.62 12.48 -6.12
N ILE A 581 20.42 12.01 -5.17
CA ILE A 581 21.67 11.28 -5.45
C ILE A 581 21.39 9.81 -5.21
N ASP A 582 21.49 9.02 -6.25
CA ASP A 582 21.14 7.59 -6.29
C ASP A 582 19.68 7.26 -5.94
N GLY A 583 19.26 6.02 -6.13
CA GLY A 583 17.87 5.61 -5.96
C GLY A 583 17.67 4.27 -5.27
N GLY A 584 18.74 3.62 -4.84
CA GLY A 584 18.66 2.26 -4.31
C GLY A 584 18.30 1.22 -5.38
N GLY A 585 18.17 -0.03 -4.99
CA GLY A 585 17.75 -1.10 -5.88
C GLY A 585 18.13 -2.50 -5.40
N PHE A 586 17.58 -3.53 -6.07
CA PHE A 586 17.80 -4.93 -5.74
C PHE A 586 18.01 -5.74 -7.01
N ALA A 587 19.25 -6.12 -7.33
CA ALA A 587 19.67 -6.69 -8.60
C ALA A 587 18.90 -7.95 -9.07
N LYS A 588 18.37 -8.77 -8.17
CA LYS A 588 17.71 -10.04 -8.50
C LYS A 588 16.29 -10.10 -7.94
N SER A 589 15.61 -8.97 -7.92
CA SER A 589 14.28 -8.85 -7.34
C SER A 589 13.34 -8.07 -8.27
N SER A 590 12.08 -8.50 -8.30
CA SER A 590 11.00 -7.72 -8.92
C SER A 590 10.56 -6.53 -8.06
N PHE A 591 11.21 -6.30 -6.91
CA PHE A 591 10.90 -5.18 -6.01
C PHE A 591 11.56 -3.90 -6.52
N ASP A 592 10.76 -2.92 -6.88
CA ASP A 592 11.19 -1.60 -7.35
C ASP A 592 11.37 -0.64 -6.17
N ALA A 593 12.63 -0.35 -5.79
CA ALA A 593 12.95 0.55 -4.68
C ALA A 593 12.48 1.99 -4.96
N GLY A 594 12.56 2.45 -6.22
CA GLY A 594 12.09 3.77 -6.63
C GLY A 594 10.59 3.92 -6.38
N LYS A 595 9.79 2.95 -6.83
CA LYS A 595 8.32 2.94 -6.69
C LYS A 595 7.86 2.74 -5.24
N MET A 596 8.53 1.85 -4.50
CA MET A 596 8.05 1.37 -3.21
C MET A 596 8.65 2.10 -2.00
N ILE A 597 9.81 2.76 -2.17
CA ILE A 597 10.53 3.42 -1.07
C ILE A 597 10.76 4.91 -1.37
N VAL A 598 11.49 5.23 -2.44
CA VAL A 598 11.95 6.60 -2.73
C VAL A 598 10.76 7.51 -3.08
N ALA A 599 9.89 7.08 -3.99
CA ALA A 599 8.73 7.89 -4.39
C ALA A 599 7.74 8.15 -3.24
N PRO A 600 7.35 7.18 -2.40
CA PRO A 600 6.53 7.45 -1.21
C PRO A 600 7.16 8.46 -0.25
N TYR A 601 8.49 8.40 -0.05
CA TYR A 601 9.22 9.38 0.74
C TYR A 601 9.15 10.77 0.11
N LEU A 602 9.42 10.89 -1.19
CA LEU A 602 9.34 12.17 -1.92
C LEU A 602 7.92 12.76 -1.87
N TYR A 603 6.88 11.93 -2.05
CA TYR A 603 5.48 12.39 -1.93
C TYR A 603 5.12 12.81 -0.50
N HIS A 604 5.68 12.16 0.52
CA HIS A 604 5.52 12.57 1.90
C HIS A 604 6.15 13.94 2.16
N GLU A 605 7.35 14.17 1.61
CA GLU A 605 8.05 15.47 1.64
C GLU A 605 7.45 16.50 0.68
N ARG A 606 6.35 16.16 0.01
CA ARG A 606 5.62 16.99 -0.96
C ARG A 606 6.43 17.39 -2.20
N ILE A 607 7.40 16.59 -2.59
CA ILE A 607 8.24 16.79 -3.76
C ILE A 607 7.61 16.10 -4.97
N ARG A 608 7.41 16.85 -6.05
CA ARG A 608 6.95 16.38 -7.37
C ARG A 608 7.94 16.69 -8.48
N LYS A 609 8.83 17.66 -8.23
CA LYS A 609 9.84 18.11 -9.15
C LYS A 609 11.22 17.87 -8.53
N ILE A 610 12.10 17.24 -9.29
CA ILE A 610 13.49 17.03 -8.95
C ILE A 610 14.32 17.83 -9.95
N ASP A 611 15.03 18.84 -9.49
CA ASP A 611 15.80 19.69 -10.40
C ASP A 611 17.03 18.94 -10.94
N THR A 612 17.61 18.06 -10.12
CA THR A 612 18.79 17.27 -10.51
C THR A 612 18.69 15.86 -9.95
N VAL A 613 18.83 14.86 -10.80
CA VAL A 613 19.10 13.46 -10.41
C VAL A 613 20.58 13.21 -10.66
N VAL A 614 21.27 12.66 -9.66
CA VAL A 614 22.68 12.30 -9.75
C VAL A 614 22.79 10.78 -9.64
N LEU A 615 23.48 10.16 -10.58
CA LEU A 615 23.92 8.78 -10.47
C LEU A 615 25.41 8.78 -10.14
N THR A 616 25.77 8.25 -8.97
CA THR A 616 27.20 8.16 -8.59
C THR A 616 27.93 7.17 -9.45
N HIS A 617 27.36 6.00 -9.67
CA HIS A 617 27.85 4.95 -10.56
C HIS A 617 26.70 3.96 -10.89
N PRO A 618 26.78 3.23 -12.02
CA PRO A 618 25.64 2.45 -12.52
C PRO A 618 25.48 1.03 -11.93
N HIS A 619 25.79 0.82 -10.66
CA HIS A 619 25.43 -0.43 -9.97
C HIS A 619 23.95 -0.50 -9.64
N PRO A 620 23.35 -1.71 -9.60
CA PRO A 620 21.91 -1.90 -9.37
C PRO A 620 21.39 -1.26 -8.08
N ASP A 621 22.14 -1.30 -7.00
CA ASP A 621 21.79 -0.76 -5.68
C ASP A 621 21.94 0.77 -5.58
N HIS A 622 22.34 1.44 -6.66
CA HIS A 622 22.34 2.89 -6.84
C HIS A 622 21.37 3.32 -7.95
N MET A 623 21.28 2.55 -9.04
CA MET A 623 20.61 2.94 -10.28
C MET A 623 19.14 2.50 -10.37
N LEU A 624 18.79 1.27 -9.95
CA LEU A 624 17.50 0.67 -10.34
C LEU A 624 16.29 1.49 -9.87
N GLY A 625 16.35 2.09 -8.69
CA GLY A 625 15.28 2.95 -8.21
C GLY A 625 15.13 4.26 -9.00
N LEU A 626 16.19 4.73 -9.66
CA LEU A 626 16.13 5.92 -10.50
C LEU A 626 15.28 5.72 -11.75
N LEU A 627 15.12 4.48 -12.25
CA LEU A 627 14.26 4.18 -13.40
C LEU A 627 12.84 4.68 -13.19
N TYR A 628 12.26 4.36 -12.01
CA TYR A 628 10.92 4.83 -11.67
C TYR A 628 10.87 6.35 -11.50
N ILE A 629 11.88 6.93 -10.86
CA ILE A 629 11.94 8.37 -10.58
C ILE A 629 12.05 9.17 -11.88
N LEU A 630 12.94 8.80 -12.79
CA LEU A 630 13.13 9.46 -14.08
C LEU A 630 11.88 9.37 -14.97
N ASP A 631 11.12 8.27 -14.88
CA ASP A 631 9.90 8.09 -15.65
C ASP A 631 8.67 8.81 -15.06
N ASN A 632 8.56 8.94 -13.74
CA ASN A 632 7.32 9.37 -13.08
C ASN A 632 7.39 10.75 -12.41
N PHE A 633 8.59 11.33 -12.25
CA PHE A 633 8.78 12.65 -11.70
C PHE A 633 9.20 13.66 -12.77
N ASN A 634 8.98 14.96 -12.51
CA ASN A 634 9.47 16.03 -13.37
C ASN A 634 10.95 16.27 -13.07
N VAL A 635 11.84 15.59 -13.81
CA VAL A 635 13.29 15.71 -13.67
C VAL A 635 13.83 16.67 -14.73
N ARG A 636 14.66 17.64 -14.34
CA ARG A 636 15.22 18.64 -15.25
C ARG A 636 16.58 18.24 -15.79
N GLU A 637 17.50 17.81 -14.90
CA GLU A 637 18.86 17.43 -15.26
C GLU A 637 19.21 16.06 -14.67
N PHE A 638 19.98 15.29 -15.43
CA PHE A 638 20.59 14.02 -14.99
C PHE A 638 22.10 14.18 -15.04
N TRP A 639 22.75 13.96 -13.90
CA TRP A 639 24.20 14.07 -13.75
C TRP A 639 24.82 12.70 -13.49
N SER A 640 25.90 12.37 -14.22
CA SER A 640 26.70 11.16 -14.04
C SER A 640 28.15 11.43 -14.43
N ALA A 641 29.05 10.49 -14.21
CA ALA A 641 30.43 10.57 -14.71
C ALA A 641 30.53 10.27 -16.22
N GLY A 642 29.45 9.80 -16.87
CA GLY A 642 29.39 9.58 -18.30
C GLY A 642 29.79 8.16 -18.72
N GLU A 643 29.81 7.21 -17.79
CA GLU A 643 30.07 5.79 -18.07
C GLU A 643 29.01 5.25 -19.04
N ILE A 644 29.44 4.30 -19.89
CA ILE A 644 28.55 3.53 -20.76
C ILE A 644 28.78 2.06 -20.44
N ILE A 645 27.76 1.39 -19.90
CA ILE A 645 27.79 -0.04 -19.59
C ILE A 645 26.82 -0.81 -20.47
N ASP A 646 27.16 -2.06 -20.79
CA ASP A 646 26.29 -2.99 -21.51
C ASP A 646 25.39 -3.76 -20.53
N ASP A 647 24.43 -3.05 -19.97
CA ASP A 647 23.43 -3.58 -19.04
C ASP A 647 22.02 -3.17 -19.49
N GLU A 648 21.08 -4.11 -19.43
CA GLU A 648 19.69 -3.91 -19.88
C GLU A 648 18.99 -2.77 -19.13
N PHE A 649 19.20 -2.66 -17.81
CA PHE A 649 18.56 -1.62 -16.99
C PHE A 649 19.18 -0.25 -17.26
N TYR A 650 20.50 -0.20 -17.51
CA TYR A 650 21.17 1.03 -17.90
C TYR A 650 20.67 1.52 -19.26
N GLN A 651 20.55 0.63 -20.26
CA GLN A 651 19.99 0.96 -21.57
C GLN A 651 18.54 1.47 -21.44
N LYS A 652 17.73 0.82 -20.57
CA LYS A 652 16.37 1.28 -20.25
C LYS A 652 16.36 2.69 -19.64
N MET A 653 17.29 2.97 -18.73
CA MET A 653 17.44 4.29 -18.11
C MET A 653 17.77 5.36 -19.17
N GLN A 654 18.72 5.10 -20.06
CA GLN A 654 19.09 6.01 -21.15
C GLN A 654 17.91 6.27 -22.11
N LYS A 655 17.13 5.24 -22.40
CA LYS A 655 15.90 5.36 -23.18
C LYS A 655 14.88 6.29 -22.49
N ILE A 656 14.63 6.12 -21.20
CA ILE A 656 13.75 7.00 -20.43
C ILE A 656 14.25 8.46 -20.47
N ILE A 657 15.55 8.68 -20.26
CA ILE A 657 16.18 10.01 -20.29
C ILE A 657 15.94 10.68 -21.65
N ALA A 658 16.12 9.93 -22.75
CA ALA A 658 15.92 10.43 -24.11
C ALA A 658 14.42 10.74 -24.39
N GLU A 659 13.51 9.81 -24.05
CA GLU A 659 12.06 9.97 -24.25
C GLU A 659 11.49 11.14 -23.45
N ARG A 660 11.96 11.33 -22.21
CA ARG A 660 11.56 12.43 -21.32
C ARG A 660 12.31 13.75 -21.61
N LYS A 661 13.29 13.73 -22.53
CA LYS A 661 14.11 14.88 -22.90
C LYS A 661 14.81 15.51 -21.69
N ILE A 662 15.32 14.67 -20.80
CA ILE A 662 16.05 15.10 -19.60
C ILE A 662 17.46 15.51 -20.04
N LYS A 663 17.89 16.69 -19.60
CA LYS A 663 19.25 17.19 -19.95
C LYS A 663 20.30 16.40 -19.19
N THR A 664 21.18 15.71 -19.90
CA THR A 664 22.31 14.96 -19.33
C THR A 664 23.55 15.86 -19.19
N VAL A 665 24.24 15.73 -18.05
CA VAL A 665 25.48 16.47 -17.76
C VAL A 665 26.51 15.45 -17.27
N CYS A 666 27.62 15.31 -18.02
CA CYS A 666 28.76 14.51 -17.59
C CYS A 666 29.66 15.34 -16.68
N LEU A 667 30.06 14.77 -15.55
CA LEU A 667 30.83 15.45 -14.52
C LEU A 667 32.17 14.73 -14.29
N SER A 668 33.19 15.52 -13.95
CA SER A 668 34.52 15.03 -13.58
C SER A 668 35.17 16.01 -12.59
N GLU A 669 36.33 15.66 -12.07
CA GLU A 669 37.10 16.55 -11.19
C GLU A 669 37.56 17.85 -11.86
N GLN A 670 37.54 17.92 -13.20
CA GLN A 670 37.86 19.12 -13.98
C GLN A 670 36.62 19.99 -14.22
N THR A 671 35.44 19.47 -13.91
CA THR A 671 34.21 20.26 -14.03
C THR A 671 34.24 21.39 -12.99
N PRO A 672 34.06 22.67 -13.41
CA PRO A 672 33.99 23.77 -12.47
C PRO A 672 32.89 23.50 -11.42
N GLY A 673 33.19 23.85 -10.18
CA GLY A 673 32.21 23.78 -9.10
C GLY A 673 30.91 24.49 -9.46
N LYS A 674 29.79 23.90 -9.15
CA LYS A 674 28.45 24.45 -9.38
C LYS A 674 27.93 25.08 -8.10
N LYS A 675 27.09 26.13 -8.26
CA LYS A 675 26.41 26.77 -7.14
C LYS A 675 24.92 26.66 -7.31
N ILE A 676 24.23 26.13 -6.30
CA ILE A 676 22.78 26.07 -6.23
C ILE A 676 22.34 26.89 -5.01
N GLY A 677 21.71 28.03 -5.27
CA GLY A 677 21.50 29.03 -4.23
C GLY A 677 22.85 29.47 -3.63
N ASN A 678 22.99 29.34 -2.31
CA ASN A 678 24.24 29.65 -1.59
C ASN A 678 25.08 28.39 -1.27
N VAL A 679 24.72 27.24 -1.82
CA VAL A 679 25.46 25.99 -1.63
C VAL A 679 26.41 25.76 -2.78
N GLU A 680 27.67 25.55 -2.47
CA GLU A 680 28.72 25.20 -3.45
C GLU A 680 28.84 23.67 -3.54
N ILE A 681 28.89 23.19 -4.79
CA ILE A 681 29.05 21.76 -5.12
C ILE A 681 30.37 21.60 -5.85
N ASN A 682 31.30 20.92 -5.22
CA ASN A 682 32.61 20.62 -5.79
C ASN A 682 32.63 19.14 -6.24
N PHE A 683 33.24 18.91 -7.40
CA PHE A 683 33.42 17.57 -7.96
C PHE A 683 34.87 17.14 -7.71
N LEU A 684 35.07 16.10 -6.96
CA LEU A 684 36.38 15.66 -6.51
C LEU A 684 36.91 14.46 -7.31
N TRP A 685 36.04 13.66 -7.85
CA TRP A 685 36.32 12.44 -8.61
C TRP A 685 35.12 12.14 -9.55
N PRO A 686 35.24 11.42 -10.67
CA PRO A 686 36.46 10.85 -11.29
C PRO A 686 37.26 11.87 -12.08
N PRO A 687 38.49 11.51 -12.55
CA PRO A 687 39.20 12.27 -13.56
C PRO A 687 38.39 12.29 -14.86
N GLN A 688 38.65 13.26 -15.75
CA GLN A 688 37.90 13.37 -16.98
C GLN A 688 38.07 12.08 -17.82
N MET A 689 36.98 11.37 -18.04
CA MET A 689 36.97 10.24 -18.96
C MET A 689 37.02 10.74 -20.41
N PRO A 690 37.77 10.08 -21.29
CA PRO A 690 37.73 10.44 -22.69
C PRO A 690 36.33 10.24 -23.26
N PRO A 691 35.81 11.14 -24.09
CA PRO A 691 34.47 11.02 -24.64
C PRO A 691 34.40 9.74 -25.51
N PHE A 692 33.40 8.90 -25.28
CA PHE A 692 32.99 7.78 -26.09
C PHE A 692 33.89 6.52 -26.11
N VAL A 693 34.55 6.18 -25.04
CA VAL A 693 35.02 4.81 -24.91
C VAL A 693 33.95 3.99 -24.23
N ALA A 694 33.21 3.17 -24.97
CA ALA A 694 32.39 2.10 -24.40
C ALA A 694 33.38 1.08 -23.80
N VAL A 695 33.82 1.33 -22.57
CA VAL A 695 34.64 0.38 -21.84
C VAL A 695 33.66 -0.58 -21.21
N LYS A 696 33.79 -1.87 -21.55
CA LYS A 696 33.16 -2.92 -20.77
C LYS A 696 33.91 -2.97 -19.44
N LEU A 697 33.50 -2.14 -18.51
CA LEU A 697 34.12 -2.09 -17.19
C LEU A 697 33.82 -3.40 -16.46
N ALA A 698 34.80 -3.96 -15.79
CA ALA A 698 34.58 -5.02 -14.81
C ALA A 698 33.81 -4.42 -13.62
N ASP A 699 33.11 -5.26 -12.83
CA ASP A 699 32.31 -4.78 -11.70
C ASP A 699 33.12 -3.90 -10.71
N ASP A 700 34.40 -4.23 -10.48
CA ASP A 700 35.27 -3.42 -9.60
C ASP A 700 35.61 -2.06 -10.23
N ASP A 701 35.76 -1.97 -11.56
CA ASP A 701 36.05 -0.72 -12.26
C ASP A 701 34.87 0.25 -12.25
N ILE A 702 33.62 -0.27 -12.14
CA ILE A 702 32.40 0.54 -12.05
C ILE A 702 32.39 1.33 -10.73
N ASN A 703 32.77 0.72 -9.62
CA ASN A 703 32.89 1.39 -8.33
C ASN A 703 33.93 2.52 -8.37
N GLU A 704 35.03 2.31 -9.06
CA GLU A 704 36.10 3.29 -9.16
C GLU A 704 35.73 4.54 -9.96
N SER A 705 34.70 4.44 -10.82
CA SER A 705 34.12 5.59 -11.53
C SER A 705 33.14 6.42 -10.69
N SER A 706 32.86 6.05 -9.44
CA SER A 706 31.90 6.73 -8.57
C SER A 706 32.14 8.23 -8.48
N LEU A 707 31.11 9.01 -8.73
CA LEU A 707 31.15 10.46 -8.63
C LEU A 707 31.25 10.90 -7.15
N VAL A 708 32.35 11.57 -6.80
CA VAL A 708 32.55 12.13 -5.45
C VAL A 708 32.19 13.59 -5.42
N LEU A 709 31.22 13.94 -4.56
CA LEU A 709 30.67 15.28 -4.45
C LEU A 709 30.91 15.85 -3.05
N GLN A 710 31.35 17.11 -2.98
CA GLN A 710 31.36 17.87 -1.73
C GLN A 710 30.39 19.03 -1.82
N LEU A 711 29.46 19.13 -0.86
CA LEU A 711 28.54 20.23 -0.72
C LEU A 711 29.00 21.12 0.43
N LYS A 712 29.20 22.41 0.17
CA LYS A 712 29.59 23.40 1.18
C LYS A 712 28.48 24.46 1.31
N TYR A 713 28.00 24.68 2.53
CA TYR A 713 27.06 25.73 2.83
C TYR A 713 27.50 26.49 4.08
N GLY A 714 28.02 27.74 3.86
CA GLY A 714 28.60 28.52 4.93
C GLY A 714 29.77 27.79 5.61
N LYS A 715 29.62 27.47 6.90
CA LYS A 715 30.61 26.72 7.68
C LYS A 715 30.37 25.22 7.72
N THR A 716 29.31 24.74 7.11
CA THR A 716 28.93 23.31 7.13
C THR A 716 29.27 22.65 5.80
N SER A 717 29.67 21.38 5.85
CA SER A 717 30.13 20.64 4.68
C SER A 717 29.74 19.15 4.73
N PHE A 718 29.41 18.61 3.56
CA PHE A 718 28.94 17.23 3.38
C PHE A 718 29.73 16.59 2.25
N LEU A 719 30.20 15.37 2.43
CA LEU A 719 30.93 14.60 1.43
C LEU A 719 30.15 13.34 1.06
N VAL A 720 29.78 13.21 -0.21
CA VAL A 720 29.12 12.03 -0.78
C VAL A 720 30.13 11.34 -1.69
N THR A 721 30.42 10.07 -1.42
CA THR A 721 31.56 9.37 -1.99
C THR A 721 31.19 8.28 -3.01
N GLY A 722 29.87 7.89 -3.10
CA GLY A 722 29.53 6.67 -3.81
C GLY A 722 30.29 5.46 -3.23
N ASP A 723 30.68 4.54 -4.08
CA ASP A 723 31.30 3.28 -3.67
C ASP A 723 32.79 3.20 -3.96
N ILE A 724 33.52 4.34 -3.87
CA ILE A 724 34.96 4.37 -4.11
C ILE A 724 35.71 3.38 -3.22
N SER A 725 36.76 2.77 -3.79
CA SER A 725 37.68 1.86 -3.10
C SER A 725 38.76 2.63 -2.35
N ALA A 726 39.53 1.92 -1.51
CA ALA A 726 40.71 2.47 -0.82
C ALA A 726 41.76 3.02 -1.78
N ALA A 727 41.87 2.49 -3.01
CA ALA A 727 42.76 3.01 -4.03
C ALA A 727 42.39 4.42 -4.48
N ILE A 728 41.09 4.69 -4.66
CA ILE A 728 40.60 6.02 -5.03
C ILE A 728 40.71 6.99 -3.85
N GLU A 729 40.44 6.52 -2.63
CA GLU A 729 40.64 7.30 -1.41
C GLU A 729 42.10 7.78 -1.31
N ASP A 730 43.05 6.91 -1.59
CA ASP A 730 44.49 7.23 -1.65
C ASP A 730 44.82 8.32 -2.69
N ASN A 731 44.20 8.19 -3.89
CA ASN A 731 44.33 9.22 -4.94
C ASN A 731 43.77 10.58 -4.47
N LEU A 732 42.63 10.60 -3.83
CA LEU A 732 42.04 11.81 -3.25
C LEU A 732 42.94 12.39 -2.14
N VAL A 733 43.53 11.56 -1.29
CA VAL A 733 44.46 11.99 -0.24
C VAL A 733 45.69 12.64 -0.87
N ARG A 734 46.28 12.01 -1.93
CA ARG A 734 47.49 12.52 -2.60
C ARG A 734 47.21 13.76 -3.47
N SER A 735 46.00 13.93 -3.98
CA SER A 735 45.64 15.04 -4.87
C SER A 735 45.82 16.43 -4.24
N GLY A 736 45.97 16.53 -2.94
CA GLY A 736 46.04 17.80 -2.19
C GLY A 736 44.73 18.56 -2.11
N LYS A 737 43.63 18.08 -2.69
CA LYS A 737 42.31 18.70 -2.63
C LYS A 737 41.79 18.76 -1.19
N ASP A 738 41.08 19.82 -0.87
CA ASP A 738 40.36 19.96 0.40
C ASP A 738 39.01 19.26 0.32
N PHE A 739 38.86 18.14 0.98
CA PHE A 739 37.59 17.42 1.14
C PHE A 739 37.19 17.24 2.61
N LYS A 740 37.73 18.06 3.52
CA LYS A 740 37.29 18.09 4.91
C LYS A 740 35.79 18.36 4.93
N SER A 741 35.05 17.57 5.72
CA SER A 741 33.59 17.64 5.75
C SER A 741 33.03 17.23 7.12
N ASP A 742 32.00 17.95 7.58
CA ASP A 742 31.37 17.66 8.88
C ASP A 742 30.62 16.33 8.85
N VAL A 743 29.99 16.02 7.71
CA VAL A 743 29.22 14.78 7.49
C VAL A 743 29.82 14.06 6.28
N LEU A 744 30.19 12.79 6.50
CA LEU A 744 30.67 11.89 5.45
C LEU A 744 29.64 10.78 5.21
N PHE A 745 29.15 10.67 4.00
CA PHE A 745 28.46 9.48 3.53
C PHE A 745 29.50 8.43 3.21
N VAL A 746 29.53 7.36 4.02
CA VAL A 746 30.64 6.40 4.08
C VAL A 746 30.75 5.62 2.76
N PRO A 747 31.94 5.52 2.16
CA PRO A 747 32.14 4.81 0.90
C PRO A 747 31.73 3.33 0.99
N HIS A 748 31.13 2.85 -0.10
CA HIS A 748 30.84 1.44 -0.36
C HIS A 748 30.14 0.76 0.83
N HIS A 749 29.11 1.46 1.39
CA HIS A 749 28.27 0.98 2.48
C HIS A 749 29.05 0.53 3.75
N GLY A 750 30.29 0.99 3.89
CA GLY A 750 31.20 0.57 4.96
C GLY A 750 31.89 -0.77 4.71
N SER A 751 32.22 -1.09 3.47
CA SER A 751 33.03 -2.24 3.08
C SER A 751 34.38 -2.30 3.82
N ALA A 752 34.94 -3.49 3.98
CA ALA A 752 36.30 -3.67 4.51
C ALA A 752 37.38 -3.05 3.62
N HIS A 753 37.09 -2.96 2.30
CA HIS A 753 38.00 -2.48 1.25
C HIS A 753 37.88 -0.98 0.97
N SER A 754 37.20 -0.23 1.82
CA SER A 754 37.07 1.22 1.76
C SER A 754 37.29 1.84 3.14
N SER A 755 37.21 3.18 3.23
CA SER A 755 37.35 3.93 4.49
C SER A 755 38.74 3.76 5.13
N SER A 756 39.80 4.04 4.36
CA SER A 756 41.17 4.01 4.82
C SER A 756 41.42 5.04 5.93
N ILE A 757 42.37 4.76 6.80
CA ILE A 757 42.65 5.60 7.98
C ILE A 757 43.05 7.02 7.55
N ASP A 758 43.86 7.15 6.49
CA ASP A 758 44.36 8.44 6.03
C ASP A 758 43.24 9.27 5.37
N PHE A 759 42.33 8.60 4.66
CA PHE A 759 41.12 9.22 4.11
C PHE A 759 40.21 9.76 5.23
N ILE A 760 39.93 8.94 6.25
CA ILE A 760 39.08 9.35 7.38
C ILE A 760 39.71 10.52 8.15
N LYS A 761 41.04 10.48 8.39
CA LYS A 761 41.76 11.56 9.06
C LYS A 761 41.68 12.87 8.27
N LYS A 762 41.84 12.81 6.93
CA LYS A 762 41.79 13.98 6.07
C LYS A 762 40.38 14.52 5.88
N ALA A 763 39.36 13.63 5.80
CA ALA A 763 37.96 14.03 5.78
C ALA A 763 37.53 14.65 7.10
N ALA A 764 38.14 14.28 8.22
CA ALA A 764 37.92 14.82 9.58
C ALA A 764 36.43 14.98 9.94
N CYS A 765 35.64 14.00 9.59
CA CYS A 765 34.18 14.08 9.72
C CYS A 765 33.72 13.93 11.18
N ARG A 766 32.73 14.72 11.57
CA ARG A 766 32.05 14.60 12.85
C ARG A 766 31.01 13.49 12.84
N TYR A 767 30.34 13.29 11.70
CA TYR A 767 29.33 12.27 11.47
C TYR A 767 29.70 11.39 10.28
N ALA A 768 29.63 10.07 10.48
CA ALA A 768 29.78 9.06 9.45
C ALA A 768 28.43 8.39 9.19
N VAL A 769 27.81 8.62 8.03
CA VAL A 769 26.50 8.08 7.63
C VAL A 769 26.70 6.84 6.79
N ILE A 770 26.18 5.72 7.22
CA ILE A 770 26.29 4.44 6.52
C ILE A 770 24.92 4.03 6.00
N SER A 771 24.78 4.00 4.68
CA SER A 771 23.61 3.43 4.01
C SER A 771 23.81 1.93 3.87
N ALA A 772 23.07 1.11 4.61
CA ALA A 772 23.21 -0.34 4.60
C ALA A 772 21.87 -1.03 4.92
N GLY A 773 21.69 -2.23 4.39
CA GLY A 773 20.52 -3.06 4.66
C GLY A 773 20.71 -3.93 5.89
N LYS A 774 19.69 -4.07 6.71
CA LYS A 774 19.72 -4.93 7.88
C LYS A 774 19.93 -6.40 7.50
N GLY A 775 20.97 -7.00 8.04
CA GLY A 775 21.30 -8.41 7.77
C GLY A 775 21.60 -8.70 6.31
N ASN A 776 22.23 -7.74 5.60
CA ASN A 776 22.61 -7.88 4.21
C ASN A 776 23.66 -8.99 4.00
N THR A 777 23.69 -9.57 2.81
CA THR A 777 24.57 -10.69 2.45
C THR A 777 26.04 -10.31 2.31
N PHE A 778 26.34 -9.02 2.18
CA PHE A 778 27.70 -8.47 2.06
C PHE A 778 28.37 -8.26 3.41
N HIS A 779 27.61 -8.43 4.52
CA HIS A 779 28.05 -8.14 5.88
C HIS A 779 28.52 -6.69 6.09
N HIS A 780 27.93 -5.74 5.36
CA HIS A 780 28.19 -4.32 5.51
C HIS A 780 27.28 -3.69 6.58
N PRO A 781 27.76 -2.71 7.36
CA PRO A 781 29.17 -2.27 7.44
C PRO A 781 30.05 -3.31 8.12
N HIS A 782 31.29 -3.44 7.62
CA HIS A 782 32.28 -4.38 8.19
C HIS A 782 32.74 -3.89 9.57
N PRO A 783 32.95 -4.77 10.56
CA PRO A 783 33.38 -4.38 11.90
C PRO A 783 34.64 -3.52 11.91
N SER A 784 35.66 -3.84 11.10
CA SER A 784 36.91 -3.07 11.03
C SER A 784 36.68 -1.62 10.54
N THR A 785 35.69 -1.41 9.66
CA THR A 785 35.32 -0.06 9.21
C THR A 785 34.67 0.74 10.33
N LEU A 786 33.78 0.11 11.10
CA LEU A 786 33.18 0.76 12.27
C LEU A 786 34.24 1.13 13.31
N GLU A 787 35.24 0.27 13.55
CA GLU A 787 36.35 0.56 14.48
C GLU A 787 37.20 1.76 14.02
N ARG A 788 37.47 1.89 12.71
CA ARG A 788 38.21 3.02 12.15
C ARG A 788 37.50 4.36 12.37
N TYR A 789 36.19 4.42 12.16
CA TYR A 789 35.40 5.62 12.44
C TYR A 789 35.28 5.93 13.92
N LYS A 790 35.14 4.90 14.79
CA LYS A 790 35.16 5.08 16.25
C LYS A 790 36.51 5.61 16.74
N ALA A 791 37.63 5.07 16.21
CA ALA A 791 38.96 5.56 16.53
C ALA A 791 39.18 7.02 16.11
N ALA A 792 38.52 7.45 15.00
CA ALA A 792 38.48 8.83 14.55
C ALA A 792 37.50 9.71 15.32
N GLN A 793 36.83 9.19 16.33
CA GLN A 793 35.79 9.88 17.15
C GLN A 793 34.58 10.39 16.35
N ALA A 794 34.30 9.82 15.18
CA ALA A 794 33.11 10.14 14.41
C ALA A 794 31.85 9.49 15.01
N THR A 795 30.77 10.25 15.07
CA THR A 795 29.45 9.69 15.40
C THR A 795 28.92 8.89 14.22
N ILE A 796 28.73 7.58 14.42
CA ILE A 796 28.24 6.69 13.37
C ILE A 796 26.72 6.65 13.41
N LEU A 797 26.09 6.94 12.26
CA LEU A 797 24.65 6.82 12.01
C LEU A 797 24.43 5.81 10.89
N ARG A 798 23.44 4.91 11.04
CA ARG A 798 23.23 3.79 10.12
C ARG A 798 21.76 3.69 9.72
N THR A 799 21.47 3.64 8.42
CA THR A 799 20.07 3.55 7.95
C THR A 799 19.36 2.27 8.40
N ASP A 800 20.07 1.15 8.56
CA ASP A 800 19.50 -0.11 9.06
C ASP A 800 19.13 -0.09 10.56
N GLN A 801 19.65 0.88 11.32
CA GLN A 801 19.39 1.06 12.76
C GLN A 801 18.55 2.32 13.02
N ASP A 802 18.90 3.43 12.40
CA ASP A 802 18.32 4.75 12.65
C ASP A 802 17.16 5.08 11.69
N GLY A 803 16.99 4.30 10.60
CA GLY A 803 16.08 4.61 9.51
C GLY A 803 16.60 5.80 8.69
N ALA A 804 15.69 6.59 8.12
CA ALA A 804 16.07 7.82 7.41
C ALA A 804 16.80 8.78 8.36
N ILE A 805 17.94 9.33 7.89
CA ILE A 805 18.82 10.23 8.67
C ILE A 805 18.83 11.59 7.97
N THR A 806 18.38 12.62 8.65
CA THR A 806 18.25 13.98 8.09
C THR A 806 19.16 14.97 8.82
N PHE A 807 19.95 15.70 8.07
CA PHE A 807 20.71 16.87 8.54
C PHE A 807 20.03 18.12 8.01
N THR A 808 19.80 19.11 8.88
CA THR A 808 19.26 20.42 8.51
C THR A 808 20.23 21.49 8.98
N THR A 809 20.65 22.40 8.09
CA THR A 809 21.63 23.45 8.39
C THR A 809 21.22 24.78 7.79
N ASP A 810 21.52 25.84 8.54
CA ASP A 810 21.44 27.24 8.12
C ASP A 810 22.76 27.79 7.55
N GLY A 811 23.78 26.95 7.45
CA GLY A 811 25.14 27.30 7.02
C GLY A 811 26.09 27.68 8.18
N ILE A 812 25.59 27.72 9.41
CA ILE A 812 26.40 28.01 10.62
C ILE A 812 26.47 26.80 11.52
N SER A 813 25.33 26.20 11.77
CA SER A 813 25.15 25.02 12.61
C SER A 813 24.24 24.02 11.89
N PHE A 814 24.22 22.77 12.35
CA PHE A 814 23.24 21.80 11.85
C PHE A 814 22.66 20.96 12.96
N THR A 815 21.43 20.51 12.72
CA THR A 815 20.72 19.53 13.55
C THR A 815 20.65 18.21 12.83
N THR A 816 20.65 17.14 13.61
CA THR A 816 20.52 15.76 13.10
C THR A 816 19.22 15.17 13.62
N ASP A 817 18.45 14.60 12.75
CA ASP A 817 17.20 13.91 13.05
C ASP A 817 17.19 12.51 12.44
N THR A 818 16.77 11.50 13.23
CA THR A 818 16.66 10.11 12.78
C THR A 818 15.21 9.66 12.87
N PHE A 819 14.77 8.82 11.94
CA PHE A 819 13.39 8.30 11.95
C PHE A 819 13.13 7.45 13.20
N ILE A 820 14.10 6.62 13.59
CA ILE A 820 14.07 5.87 14.86
C ILE A 820 14.75 6.72 15.93
N LYS A 821 13.97 7.08 16.96
CA LYS A 821 14.52 7.81 18.12
C LYS A 821 15.05 6.81 19.10
N HIS A 822 16.35 6.80 19.31
CA HIS A 822 16.95 6.07 20.42
C HIS A 822 16.69 6.85 21.71
N LYS A 823 16.05 6.17 22.70
CA LYS A 823 15.76 6.75 24.02
C LYS A 823 17.01 6.80 24.88
#